data_413e8d6751bb36329775b64741ca1349
#
_entry.id   413e8d6751bb36329775b64741ca1349
#
_cell.length_a   1.000
_cell.length_b   1.000
_cell.length_c   1.000
_cell.angle_alpha   90.00
_cell.angle_beta   90.00
_cell.angle_gamma   90.00
#
_symmetry.space_group_name_H-M   'P 1'
#
loop_
_entity.id
_entity.type
_entity.pdbx_description
1 polymer ?
#
loop_
_entity_poly.entity_id
_entity_poly.type
_entity_poly.pdbx_seq_one_letter_code
_entity_poly.pdbx_strand_id
1 'polypeptide(L)'
;MANILLIEPDYNNKYPPLGLMKISYFHKHILNDYVRFTKGRLPEAMSGMHWDHVYVTSLFTFEWTKTIEAIEYAKTLVDDISHVTVGGIAATMMPEQFYEATGIMPVCGLLNEPGKLGLPGDECIDQITPDYSILDDIDYKYPSHDAYFLSATKGCGNKCGFCAVQTLEPKYIPYMDIKSKIAAIDREFGPKKDLLLMDNNVLRSAQFDKIIDDIIKIGFGKGATYINPKTGKRVRRYVDFNQGLDAMFLTEKRAKRLGEIALRPARIAFDHIEDYQTYEKAIRLCAKYGITELSNYVLYNSEAFSGKGQKYAADTPADLYNRMRLTLDLRDDINKDLPPESHVSAFSFPMRYIPLSAHERGYIGSKWNAKFLRAVQCMLIPTQGKGVGSRSFFEADFGKSADEFVRFLCMPERLIAARGKFVEGGRRHAKETAMQLKARKAVWSKNQRKITEWNRLYDCLKDDHSDFIDVISDNEFLPEKVLSINSDIHKQLYLLYLTTPRLFTLLGLIDKNSKTYSVILDYVTSTCPDLYQDLLDMVTGHVAQQKYVFRNFVRFFGQNGLKDALSILEQTDFNADQILRKWASVCKEEGIYYVDFDLVRVYTRFVDANALSFLDHKNARNAITEMNMSHLALILHDNFAIFKTKVLAELEEEQGQVILKACADSIFENIQLKIGFALGENNE
;
A
#
# COMPACT_ATOMS: atom_id res chain seq x y z
N MET A 1 -1.79 -2.79 42.27
CA MET A 1 -1.88 -3.55 40.96
C MET A 1 -2.79 -2.73 40.09
N ALA A 2 -2.22 -2.07 39.09
CA ALA A 2 -2.95 -1.24 38.13
C ALA A 2 -3.29 -2.05 36.87
N ASN A 3 -4.35 -1.64 36.17
CA ASN A 3 -4.74 -2.19 34.87
C ASN A 3 -4.11 -1.34 33.76
N ILE A 4 -3.20 -1.90 33.02
CA ILE A 4 -2.42 -1.22 31.98
C ILE A 4 -2.81 -1.74 30.61
N LEU A 5 -3.17 -0.86 29.69
CA LEU A 5 -3.45 -1.19 28.30
C LEU A 5 -2.33 -0.67 27.39
N LEU A 6 -1.89 -1.53 26.49
CA LEU A 6 -0.94 -1.20 25.44
C LEU A 6 -1.63 -1.26 24.09
N ILE A 7 -1.60 -0.17 23.31
CA ILE A 7 -2.25 -0.08 22.01
C ILE A 7 -1.23 0.15 20.90
N GLU A 8 -1.17 -0.75 19.94
CA GLU A 8 -0.60 -0.49 18.63
C GLU A 8 -1.73 -0.15 17.65
N PRO A 9 -1.69 0.96 16.91
CA PRO A 9 -2.71 1.27 15.91
C PRO A 9 -2.85 0.17 14.86
N ASP A 10 -4.02 0.03 14.24
CA ASP A 10 -4.33 -1.04 13.28
C ASP A 10 -3.74 -0.77 11.89
N TYR A 11 -2.44 -0.81 11.80
CA TYR A 11 -1.70 -0.81 10.53
C TYR A 11 -0.88 -2.09 10.37
N ASN A 12 -0.64 -2.49 9.11
CA ASN A 12 0.17 -3.66 8.83
C ASN A 12 1.63 -3.41 9.22
N ASN A 13 2.14 -4.19 10.15
CA ASN A 13 3.51 -4.09 10.63
C ASN A 13 4.21 -5.47 10.54
N LYS A 14 5.49 -5.45 10.18
CA LYS A 14 6.31 -6.65 10.06
C LYS A 14 6.90 -7.07 11.41
N TYR A 15 7.18 -6.10 12.27
CA TYR A 15 7.86 -6.27 13.54
C TYR A 15 6.94 -5.90 14.71
N PRO A 16 7.04 -6.63 15.84
CA PRO A 16 6.27 -6.27 17.04
C PRO A 16 6.72 -4.91 17.61
N PRO A 17 5.85 -4.24 18.39
CA PRO A 17 6.12 -2.93 18.98
C PRO A 17 7.07 -3.01 20.16
N LEU A 18 8.39 -3.01 19.89
CA LEU A 18 9.44 -3.23 20.88
C LEU A 18 9.36 -2.31 22.10
N GLY A 19 8.95 -1.04 21.92
CA GLY A 19 8.74 -0.11 23.02
C GLY A 19 7.66 -0.57 23.98
N LEU A 20 6.50 -1.00 23.44
CA LEU A 20 5.41 -1.54 24.27
C LEU A 20 5.78 -2.86 24.94
N MET A 21 6.57 -3.74 24.28
CA MET A 21 7.05 -4.97 24.89
C MET A 21 7.94 -4.68 26.13
N LYS A 22 8.75 -3.62 26.09
CA LYS A 22 9.58 -3.21 27.23
C LYS A 22 8.75 -2.55 28.34
N ILE A 23 7.79 -1.74 27.99
CA ILE A 23 6.84 -1.14 28.94
C ILE A 23 6.02 -2.26 29.63
N SER A 24 5.56 -3.26 28.88
CA SER A 24 4.90 -4.44 29.46
C SER A 24 5.74 -5.13 30.50
N TYR A 25 7.00 -5.42 30.16
CA TYR A 25 7.90 -6.09 31.10
C TYR A 25 8.05 -5.28 32.40
N PHE A 26 8.23 -3.97 32.28
CA PHE A 26 8.34 -3.07 33.44
C PHE A 26 7.09 -3.17 34.35
N HIS A 27 5.91 -3.04 33.77
CA HIS A 27 4.66 -3.12 34.54
C HIS A 27 4.43 -4.49 35.16
N LYS A 28 4.62 -5.58 34.40
CA LYS A 28 4.38 -6.95 34.90
C LYS A 28 5.38 -7.39 35.95
N HIS A 29 6.69 -7.14 35.73
CA HIS A 29 7.75 -7.76 36.52
C HIS A 29 8.38 -6.84 37.58
N ILE A 30 8.22 -5.50 37.43
CA ILE A 30 8.78 -4.52 38.40
C ILE A 30 7.67 -3.92 39.23
N LEU A 31 6.57 -3.50 38.61
CA LEU A 31 5.41 -2.91 39.32
C LEU A 31 4.35 -3.93 39.74
N ASN A 32 4.39 -5.14 39.21
CA ASN A 32 3.41 -6.20 39.44
C ASN A 32 1.98 -5.82 39.05
N ASP A 33 1.83 -5.13 37.89
CA ASP A 33 0.57 -4.69 37.32
C ASP A 33 -0.04 -5.70 36.35
N TYR A 34 -1.35 -5.63 36.13
CA TYR A 34 -2.03 -6.35 35.08
C TYR A 34 -1.82 -5.61 33.74
N VAL A 35 -1.32 -6.28 32.72
CA VAL A 35 -1.04 -5.69 31.41
C VAL A 35 -1.76 -6.44 30.31
N ARG A 36 -2.44 -5.72 29.44
CA ARG A 36 -3.04 -6.24 28.21
C ARG A 36 -2.54 -5.48 27.00
N PHE A 37 -2.31 -6.20 25.92
CA PHE A 37 -1.92 -5.64 24.63
C PHE A 37 -3.05 -5.80 23.62
N THR A 38 -3.28 -4.77 22.78
CA THR A 38 -4.20 -4.85 21.65
C THR A 38 -3.60 -4.18 20.41
N LYS A 39 -4.02 -4.66 19.26
CA LYS A 39 -3.75 -4.04 17.96
C LYS A 39 -5.06 -3.48 17.41
N GLY A 40 -5.14 -2.14 17.37
CA GLY A 40 -6.41 -1.44 17.13
C GLY A 40 -7.29 -1.40 18.40
N ARG A 41 -8.54 -1.79 18.26
CA ARG A 41 -9.51 -1.76 19.38
C ARG A 41 -9.50 -3.07 20.17
N LEU A 42 -9.87 -2.96 21.44
CA LEU A 42 -10.09 -4.13 22.30
C LEU A 42 -11.24 -5.00 21.76
N PRO A 43 -11.17 -6.33 22.00
CA PRO A 43 -12.33 -7.19 21.81
C PRO A 43 -13.54 -6.71 22.63
N GLU A 44 -14.75 -6.87 22.09
CA GLU A 44 -16.00 -6.42 22.72
C GLU A 44 -16.19 -6.96 24.16
N ALA A 45 -15.74 -8.19 24.40
CA ALA A 45 -15.77 -8.82 25.71
C ALA A 45 -14.97 -8.06 26.81
N MET A 46 -14.10 -7.15 26.43
CA MET A 46 -13.28 -6.34 27.35
C MET A 46 -13.67 -4.86 27.36
N SER A 47 -14.74 -4.47 26.67
CA SER A 47 -15.17 -3.06 26.54
C SER A 47 -15.60 -2.39 27.86
N GLY A 48 -15.98 -3.18 28.86
CA GLY A 48 -16.36 -2.69 30.18
C GLY A 48 -15.23 -2.67 31.22
N MET A 49 -14.01 -2.98 30.84
CA MET A 49 -12.88 -3.00 31.77
C MET A 49 -12.34 -1.57 31.97
N HIS A 50 -12.13 -1.19 33.26
CA HIS A 50 -11.48 0.07 33.59
C HIS A 50 -9.96 -0.04 33.47
N TRP A 51 -9.33 0.96 32.87
CA TRP A 51 -7.88 1.03 32.67
C TRP A 51 -7.29 2.20 33.44
N ASP A 52 -6.33 1.92 34.30
CA ASP A 52 -5.64 2.94 35.09
C ASP A 52 -4.63 3.74 34.24
N HIS A 53 -4.08 3.10 33.20
CA HIS A 53 -3.20 3.79 32.24
C HIS A 53 -3.18 3.11 30.86
N VAL A 54 -3.11 3.92 29.81
CA VAL A 54 -3.07 3.44 28.41
C VAL A 54 -1.84 4.00 27.70
N TYR A 55 -1.04 3.13 27.12
CA TYR A 55 0.09 3.49 26.28
C TYR A 55 -0.24 3.27 24.82
N VAL A 56 -0.08 4.30 23.98
CA VAL A 56 -0.27 4.21 22.53
C VAL A 56 1.06 4.41 21.81
N THR A 57 1.46 3.44 20.99
CA THR A 57 2.67 3.59 20.16
C THR A 57 2.34 4.18 18.80
N SER A 58 3.29 4.92 18.21
CA SER A 58 3.22 5.45 16.86
C SER A 58 4.48 5.08 16.08
N LEU A 59 4.32 4.56 14.87
CA LEU A 59 5.47 4.15 14.05
C LEU A 59 5.64 5.01 12.80
N PHE A 60 4.60 5.14 11.99
CA PHE A 60 4.65 5.79 10.69
C PHE A 60 3.95 7.16 10.71
N THR A 61 4.64 8.20 10.26
CA THR A 61 4.05 9.54 10.13
C THR A 61 2.89 9.55 9.13
N PHE A 62 2.99 8.78 8.06
CA PHE A 62 2.00 8.65 7.00
C PHE A 62 0.82 7.70 7.31
N GLU A 63 0.77 7.07 8.47
CA GLU A 63 -0.40 6.37 9.02
C GLU A 63 -1.06 7.24 10.10
N TRP A 64 -1.03 8.55 9.90
CA TRP A 64 -1.52 9.56 10.83
C TRP A 64 -2.93 9.30 11.32
N THR A 65 -3.87 9.12 10.38
CA THR A 65 -5.29 8.92 10.70
C THR A 65 -5.52 7.77 11.66
N LYS A 66 -4.92 6.60 11.39
CA LYS A 66 -5.04 5.42 12.26
C LYS A 66 -4.43 5.64 13.64
N THR A 67 -3.34 6.41 13.70
CA THR A 67 -2.67 6.70 14.96
C THR A 67 -3.52 7.65 15.80
N ILE A 68 -4.10 8.70 15.20
CA ILE A 68 -5.02 9.60 15.89
C ILE A 68 -6.29 8.86 16.35
N GLU A 69 -6.88 8.03 15.49
CA GLU A 69 -8.04 7.19 15.85
C GLU A 69 -7.75 6.29 17.07
N ALA A 70 -6.53 5.70 17.14
CA ALA A 70 -6.13 4.88 18.28
C ALA A 70 -5.94 5.70 19.55
N ILE A 71 -5.42 6.94 19.45
CA ILE A 71 -5.28 7.85 20.60
C ILE A 71 -6.66 8.32 21.08
N GLU A 72 -7.54 8.74 20.19
CA GLU A 72 -8.90 9.14 20.54
C GLU A 72 -9.68 7.99 21.19
N TYR A 73 -9.50 6.77 20.68
CA TYR A 73 -10.05 5.59 21.32
C TYR A 73 -9.47 5.38 22.73
N ALA A 74 -8.14 5.52 22.91
CA ALA A 74 -7.50 5.38 24.22
C ALA A 74 -8.08 6.35 25.26
N LYS A 75 -8.38 7.58 24.88
CA LYS A 75 -9.02 8.59 25.77
C LYS A 75 -10.38 8.15 26.30
N THR A 76 -11.13 7.34 25.54
CA THR A 76 -12.44 6.84 25.97
C THR A 76 -12.35 5.71 26.99
N LEU A 77 -11.15 5.18 27.25
CA LEU A 77 -10.92 4.03 28.13
C LEU A 77 -10.39 4.40 29.52
N VAL A 78 -10.13 5.67 29.75
CA VAL A 78 -9.61 6.23 31.01
C VAL A 78 -10.49 7.34 31.53
N ASP A 79 -10.44 7.62 32.82
CA ASP A 79 -11.23 8.70 33.44
C ASP A 79 -10.61 10.08 33.20
N ASP A 80 -9.30 10.16 33.05
CA ASP A 80 -8.56 11.39 32.80
C ASP A 80 -7.53 11.16 31.65
N ILE A 81 -7.47 12.11 30.71
CA ILE A 81 -6.56 12.05 29.55
C ILE A 81 -5.07 12.02 29.95
N SER A 82 -4.72 12.48 31.15
CA SER A 82 -3.35 12.38 31.70
C SER A 82 -2.92 10.92 31.90
N HIS A 83 -3.85 9.98 31.93
CA HIS A 83 -3.59 8.54 31.97
C HIS A 83 -3.36 7.92 30.57
N VAL A 84 -3.31 8.73 29.52
CA VAL A 84 -2.91 8.28 28.19
C VAL A 84 -1.51 8.80 27.86
N THR A 85 -0.60 7.88 27.65
CA THR A 85 0.76 8.20 27.19
C THR A 85 0.95 7.80 25.73
N VAL A 86 1.34 8.77 24.91
CA VAL A 86 1.63 8.56 23.49
C VAL A 86 3.16 8.62 23.27
N GLY A 87 3.69 7.69 22.48
CA GLY A 87 5.12 7.69 22.17
C GLY A 87 5.41 7.00 20.83
N GLY A 88 6.68 6.82 20.53
CA GLY A 88 7.16 6.15 19.32
C GLY A 88 7.72 7.11 18.27
N ILE A 89 7.98 6.57 17.07
CA ILE A 89 8.74 7.29 16.04
C ILE A 89 7.96 8.49 15.49
N ALA A 90 6.73 8.31 15.06
CA ALA A 90 5.94 9.40 14.49
C ALA A 90 5.68 10.52 15.53
N ALA A 91 5.35 10.14 16.76
CA ALA A 91 5.14 11.08 17.86
C ALA A 91 6.41 11.88 18.21
N THR A 92 7.59 11.26 18.11
CA THR A 92 8.89 11.96 18.30
C THR A 92 9.19 12.93 17.15
N MET A 93 8.75 12.62 15.93
CA MET A 93 9.03 13.48 14.77
C MET A 93 8.08 14.67 14.66
N MET A 94 6.88 14.58 15.22
CA MET A 94 5.82 15.58 15.06
C MET A 94 5.07 15.86 16.39
N PRO A 95 5.78 16.17 17.50
CA PRO A 95 5.14 16.24 18.82
C PRO A 95 4.10 17.34 18.94
N GLU A 96 4.35 18.52 18.34
CA GLU A 96 3.41 19.63 18.36
C GLU A 96 2.11 19.29 17.63
N GLN A 97 2.21 18.65 16.46
CA GLN A 97 1.04 18.23 15.67
C GLN A 97 0.20 17.17 16.43
N PHE A 98 0.86 16.24 17.13
CA PHE A 98 0.15 15.29 18.01
C PHE A 98 -0.58 16.02 19.14
N TYR A 99 0.08 17.01 19.77
CA TYR A 99 -0.55 17.80 20.80
C TYR A 99 -1.76 18.61 20.28
N GLU A 100 -1.58 19.28 19.14
CA GLU A 100 -2.66 20.04 18.49
C GLU A 100 -3.87 19.14 18.12
N ALA A 101 -3.61 17.93 17.63
CA ALA A 101 -4.66 17.00 17.19
C ALA A 101 -5.35 16.28 18.35
N THR A 102 -4.64 16.02 19.46
CA THR A 102 -5.14 15.12 20.50
C THR A 102 -5.19 15.74 21.91
N GLY A 103 -4.57 16.90 22.12
CA GLY A 103 -4.40 17.48 23.46
C GLY A 103 -3.36 16.76 24.34
N ILE A 104 -2.67 15.73 23.81
CA ILE A 104 -1.67 14.95 24.54
C ILE A 104 -0.28 15.26 24.02
N MET A 105 0.61 15.76 24.85
CA MET A 105 2.03 15.94 24.52
C MET A 105 2.73 14.58 24.54
N PRO A 106 3.30 14.11 23.42
CA PRO A 106 3.93 12.79 23.37
C PRO A 106 5.24 12.72 24.16
N VAL A 107 5.57 11.52 24.62
CA VAL A 107 6.92 11.21 25.13
C VAL A 107 7.85 10.99 23.95
N CYS A 108 8.79 11.93 23.73
CA CYS A 108 9.69 11.95 22.58
C CYS A 108 10.98 11.15 22.81
N GLY A 109 11.50 10.55 21.73
CA GLY A 109 12.78 9.83 21.72
C GLY A 109 12.73 8.47 22.40
N LEU A 110 13.92 7.99 22.77
CA LEU A 110 14.07 6.70 23.46
C LEU A 110 13.72 6.82 24.94
N LEU A 111 13.23 5.72 25.53
CA LEU A 111 13.03 5.59 26.97
C LEU A 111 14.34 5.20 27.69
N ASN A 112 15.39 5.97 27.42
CA ASN A 112 16.78 5.68 27.80
C ASN A 112 17.24 6.39 29.08
N GLU A 113 16.31 7.04 29.77
CA GLU A 113 16.52 7.74 31.04
C GLU A 113 15.47 7.30 32.06
N PRO A 114 15.82 7.16 33.34
CA PRO A 114 14.85 6.86 34.40
C PRO A 114 13.78 7.96 34.51
N GLY A 115 12.56 7.58 34.89
CA GLY A 115 11.47 8.50 35.14
C GLY A 115 10.85 9.16 33.88
N LYS A 116 11.30 8.83 32.67
CA LYS A 116 10.83 9.44 31.41
C LYS A 116 9.35 9.21 31.12
N LEU A 117 8.76 8.16 31.67
CA LEU A 117 7.31 7.88 31.62
C LEU A 117 6.56 8.38 32.87
N GLY A 118 7.20 9.10 33.78
CA GLY A 118 6.61 9.50 35.07
C GLY A 118 6.38 8.35 36.05
N LEU A 119 6.93 7.16 35.76
CA LEU A 119 6.78 5.96 36.58
C LEU A 119 7.78 5.96 37.75
N PRO A 120 7.45 5.32 38.90
CA PRO A 120 8.36 5.21 40.03
C PRO A 120 9.56 4.31 39.71
N GLY A 121 10.72 4.61 40.32
CA GLY A 121 11.94 3.84 40.19
C GLY A 121 12.99 4.47 39.25
N ASP A 122 14.19 3.92 39.30
CA ASP A 122 15.37 4.37 38.52
C ASP A 122 15.61 3.53 37.26
N GLU A 123 14.61 2.78 36.80
CA GLU A 123 14.75 1.86 35.68
C GLU A 123 14.77 2.59 34.33
N CYS A 124 15.76 2.26 33.51
CA CYS A 124 15.83 2.69 32.14
C CYS A 124 15.07 1.70 31.25
N ILE A 125 13.85 2.04 30.86
CA ILE A 125 12.94 1.19 30.07
C ILE A 125 13.60 0.66 28.78
N ASP A 126 14.43 1.45 28.12
CA ASP A 126 15.14 1.02 26.90
C ASP A 126 16.13 -0.12 27.15
N GLN A 127 16.57 -0.33 28.39
CA GLN A 127 17.48 -1.40 28.79
C GLN A 127 16.76 -2.70 29.23
N ILE A 128 15.46 -2.63 29.47
CA ILE A 128 14.66 -3.76 29.96
C ILE A 128 14.49 -4.83 28.87
N THR A 129 14.35 -6.09 29.27
CA THR A 129 14.05 -7.24 28.41
C THR A 129 12.67 -7.05 27.78
N PRO A 130 12.50 -7.26 26.47
CA PRO A 130 11.18 -7.21 25.84
C PRO A 130 10.27 -8.37 26.30
N ASP A 131 9.05 -8.07 26.66
CA ASP A 131 8.02 -9.07 27.02
C ASP A 131 7.39 -9.65 25.74
N TYR A 132 7.76 -10.87 25.39
CA TYR A 132 7.19 -11.56 24.24
C TYR A 132 5.79 -12.12 24.50
N SER A 133 5.36 -12.21 25.77
CA SER A 133 4.04 -12.78 26.12
C SER A 133 2.88 -11.94 25.63
N ILE A 134 3.07 -10.61 25.44
CA ILE A 134 2.00 -9.75 24.92
C ILE A 134 1.57 -10.10 23.48
N LEU A 135 2.42 -10.79 22.72
CA LEU A 135 2.09 -11.21 21.36
C LEU A 135 1.04 -12.32 21.31
N ASP A 136 0.80 -12.99 22.42
CA ASP A 136 -0.26 -14.01 22.58
C ASP A 136 -1.63 -13.35 22.87
N ASP A 137 -1.67 -12.08 23.20
CA ASP A 137 -2.89 -11.32 23.48
C ASP A 137 -3.71 -11.02 22.21
N ILE A 138 -3.13 -11.14 21.02
CA ILE A 138 -3.71 -10.73 19.74
C ILE A 138 -3.65 -11.85 18.69
N ASP A 139 -4.63 -11.86 17.78
CA ASP A 139 -4.66 -12.80 16.66
C ASP A 139 -3.68 -12.45 15.54
N TYR A 140 -3.27 -11.18 15.44
CA TYR A 140 -2.34 -10.74 14.40
C TYR A 140 -0.96 -11.40 14.58
N LYS A 141 -0.49 -12.08 13.52
CA LYS A 141 0.83 -12.72 13.53
C LYS A 141 1.85 -11.86 12.78
N TYR A 142 2.76 -11.25 13.53
CA TYR A 142 3.87 -10.52 12.92
C TYR A 142 4.72 -11.46 12.07
N PRO A 143 5.04 -11.10 10.82
CA PRO A 143 5.88 -11.95 9.95
C PRO A 143 7.20 -12.39 10.58
N SER A 144 7.78 -11.56 11.45
CA SER A 144 9.05 -11.83 12.14
C SER A 144 8.85 -12.12 13.63
N HIS A 145 7.81 -12.86 14.04
CA HIS A 145 7.48 -13.10 15.44
C HIS A 145 8.48 -14.02 16.19
N ASP A 146 9.18 -14.92 15.48
CA ASP A 146 10.14 -15.87 16.06
C ASP A 146 11.57 -15.35 15.92
N ALA A 147 11.84 -14.17 16.47
CA ALA A 147 13.16 -13.54 16.44
C ALA A 147 13.47 -12.79 17.73
N TYR A 148 14.76 -12.65 18.03
CA TYR A 148 15.23 -11.67 19.00
C TYR A 148 15.26 -10.29 18.35
N PHE A 149 14.69 -9.29 19.02
CA PHE A 149 14.70 -7.88 18.59
C PHE A 149 15.57 -7.07 19.53
N LEU A 150 16.78 -6.77 19.11
CA LEU A 150 17.81 -6.12 19.92
C LEU A 150 18.57 -5.08 19.09
N SER A 151 19.44 -4.35 19.78
CA SER A 151 20.45 -3.49 19.15
C SER A 151 21.80 -3.76 19.80
N ALA A 152 22.85 -3.96 19.02
CA ALA A 152 24.23 -4.03 19.48
C ALA A 152 24.90 -2.64 19.54
N THR A 153 24.33 -1.66 18.82
CA THR A 153 24.71 -0.24 18.82
C THR A 153 23.46 0.64 18.82
N LYS A 154 23.59 1.94 19.11
CA LYS A 154 22.53 2.93 18.97
C LYS A 154 23.02 4.15 18.22
N GLY A 155 22.10 4.84 17.53
CA GLY A 155 22.39 6.06 16.79
C GLY A 155 23.16 5.85 15.49
N CYS A 156 23.44 6.95 14.80
CA CYS A 156 24.22 6.99 13.58
C CYS A 156 25.00 8.30 13.51
N GLY A 157 26.27 8.25 13.09
CA GLY A 157 27.06 9.46 12.90
C GLY A 157 26.84 10.17 11.57
N ASN A 158 26.10 9.55 10.64
CA ASN A 158 25.73 10.17 9.38
C ASN A 158 24.58 11.17 9.61
N LYS A 159 24.52 12.18 8.74
CA LYS A 159 23.54 13.27 8.85
C LYS A 159 22.68 13.37 7.58
N CYS A 160 22.14 12.23 7.16
CA CYS A 160 21.30 12.13 5.95
C CYS A 160 20.02 12.96 6.12
N GLY A 161 19.70 13.80 5.12
CA GLY A 161 18.57 14.73 5.19
C GLY A 161 17.19 14.06 5.27
N PHE A 162 17.09 12.79 4.84
CA PHE A 162 15.86 11.99 4.86
C PHE A 162 15.68 11.12 6.11
N CYS A 163 16.67 11.12 7.03
CA CYS A 163 16.73 10.11 8.08
C CYS A 163 16.32 10.65 9.45
N ALA A 164 15.37 9.98 10.11
CA ALA A 164 14.89 10.31 11.44
C ALA A 164 15.85 9.96 12.58
N VAL A 165 16.90 9.18 12.32
CA VAL A 165 17.78 8.64 13.37
C VAL A 165 18.43 9.72 14.22
N GLN A 166 18.78 10.88 13.64
CA GLN A 166 19.39 11.97 14.40
C GLN A 166 18.47 12.57 15.48
N THR A 167 17.17 12.56 15.22
CA THR A 167 16.15 13.02 16.18
C THR A 167 15.82 11.92 17.20
N LEU A 168 15.69 10.68 16.73
CA LEU A 168 15.31 9.54 17.57
C LEU A 168 16.44 9.06 18.47
N GLU A 169 17.67 8.98 17.93
CA GLU A 169 18.86 8.45 18.57
C GLU A 169 20.04 9.42 18.36
N PRO A 170 20.02 10.61 18.96
CA PRO A 170 21.01 11.67 18.68
C PRO A 170 22.44 11.32 19.14
N LYS A 171 22.56 10.39 20.09
CA LYS A 171 23.83 9.96 20.66
C LYS A 171 24.24 8.59 20.13
N TYR A 172 25.44 8.49 19.56
CA TYR A 172 25.99 7.21 19.12
C TYR A 172 26.53 6.39 20.30
N ILE A 173 26.06 5.15 20.47
CA ILE A 173 26.52 4.17 21.45
C ILE A 173 27.20 3.03 20.68
N PRO A 174 28.52 2.85 20.81
CA PRO A 174 29.27 1.92 19.95
C PRO A 174 29.12 0.44 20.32
N TYR A 175 28.60 0.14 21.51
CA TYR A 175 28.38 -1.23 21.95
C TYR A 175 27.30 -1.33 23.02
N MET A 176 26.46 -2.35 22.87
CA MET A 176 25.47 -2.80 23.85
C MET A 176 25.59 -4.30 24.05
N ASP A 177 25.45 -4.77 25.29
CA ASP A 177 25.56 -6.19 25.61
C ASP A 177 24.28 -6.95 25.17
N ILE A 178 24.36 -7.63 24.02
CA ILE A 178 23.28 -8.47 23.51
C ILE A 178 23.25 -9.85 24.14
N LYS A 179 24.34 -10.33 24.73
CA LYS A 179 24.44 -11.70 25.31
C LYS A 179 23.57 -11.83 26.54
N SER A 180 23.70 -10.92 27.50
CA SER A 180 22.90 -10.94 28.72
C SER A 180 21.42 -10.78 28.43
N LYS A 181 21.06 -9.95 27.44
CA LYS A 181 19.66 -9.76 27.00
C LYS A 181 19.09 -11.02 26.36
N ILE A 182 19.83 -11.69 25.49
CA ILE A 182 19.39 -12.97 24.89
C ILE A 182 19.24 -14.04 25.95
N ALA A 183 20.20 -14.15 26.89
CA ALA A 183 20.10 -15.11 27.98
C ALA A 183 18.87 -14.87 28.89
N ALA A 184 18.48 -13.62 29.09
CA ALA A 184 17.25 -13.27 29.81
C ALA A 184 15.99 -13.67 29.01
N ILE A 185 15.94 -13.37 27.70
CA ILE A 185 14.83 -13.76 26.83
C ILE A 185 14.69 -15.28 26.76
N ASP A 186 15.80 -16.02 26.62
CA ASP A 186 15.78 -17.47 26.54
C ASP A 186 15.24 -18.13 27.82
N ARG A 187 15.64 -17.59 28.98
CA ARG A 187 15.20 -18.10 30.29
C ARG A 187 13.68 -17.89 30.49
N GLU A 188 13.16 -16.80 30.02
CA GLU A 188 11.77 -16.39 30.32
C GLU A 188 10.77 -16.77 29.21
N PHE A 189 11.16 -16.60 27.96
CA PHE A 189 10.28 -16.78 26.79
C PHE A 189 10.75 -17.90 25.85
N GLY A 190 11.82 -18.60 26.21
CA GLY A 190 12.45 -19.61 25.38
C GLY A 190 13.24 -19.07 24.18
N PRO A 191 14.10 -19.90 23.58
CA PRO A 191 14.97 -19.49 22.50
C PRO A 191 14.18 -19.12 21.23
N LYS A 192 14.66 -18.07 20.52
CA LYS A 192 14.10 -17.61 19.24
C LYS A 192 14.98 -18.07 18.09
N LYS A 193 14.36 -18.21 16.91
CA LYS A 193 15.01 -18.70 15.70
C LYS A 193 16.05 -17.72 15.16
N ASP A 194 15.66 -16.48 14.89
CA ASP A 194 16.48 -15.49 14.20
C ASP A 194 16.91 -14.32 15.11
N LEU A 195 17.97 -13.61 14.73
CA LEU A 195 18.48 -12.42 15.43
C LEU A 195 18.30 -11.21 14.51
N LEU A 196 17.34 -10.35 14.84
CA LEU A 196 17.14 -9.08 14.18
C LEU A 196 17.76 -7.95 14.99
N LEU A 197 18.80 -7.35 14.43
CA LEU A 197 19.52 -6.23 15.02
C LEU A 197 19.02 -4.91 14.40
N MET A 198 18.46 -4.06 15.26
CA MET A 198 17.89 -2.77 14.91
C MET A 198 18.94 -1.64 14.93
N ASP A 199 20.15 -1.98 14.54
CA ASP A 199 21.31 -1.09 14.55
C ASP A 199 21.29 -0.14 13.36
N ASN A 200 21.31 1.17 13.61
CA ASN A 200 21.30 2.18 12.56
C ASN A 200 22.63 2.30 11.80
N ASN A 201 23.77 2.00 12.46
CA ASN A 201 25.08 1.94 11.81
C ASN A 201 26.08 1.09 12.61
N VAL A 202 25.92 -0.23 12.59
CA VAL A 202 26.80 -1.16 13.31
C VAL A 202 28.25 -1.12 12.81
N LEU A 203 28.45 -0.90 11.49
CA LEU A 203 29.78 -0.89 10.89
C LEU A 203 30.65 0.29 11.37
N ARG A 204 30.04 1.35 11.89
CA ARG A 204 30.80 2.48 12.47
C ARG A 204 31.45 2.14 13.81
N SER A 205 30.98 1.09 14.48
CA SER A 205 31.48 0.75 15.82
C SER A 205 32.97 0.45 15.86
N ALA A 206 33.66 1.07 16.81
CA ALA A 206 35.06 0.71 17.16
C ALA A 206 35.12 -0.69 17.82
N GLN A 207 34.00 -1.18 18.38
CA GLN A 207 33.89 -2.49 19.02
C GLN A 207 33.24 -3.54 18.09
N PHE A 208 33.27 -3.33 16.78
CA PHE A 208 32.64 -4.22 15.80
C PHE A 208 33.11 -5.67 15.92
N ASP A 209 34.42 -5.91 16.11
CA ASP A 209 34.95 -7.26 16.27
C ASP A 209 34.34 -7.97 17.49
N LYS A 210 34.18 -7.25 18.61
CA LYS A 210 33.54 -7.78 19.82
C LYS A 210 32.05 -8.09 19.58
N ILE A 211 31.32 -7.25 18.82
CA ILE A 211 29.92 -7.52 18.46
C ILE A 211 29.82 -8.83 17.68
N ILE A 212 30.70 -9.03 16.69
CA ILE A 212 30.71 -10.29 15.91
C ILE A 212 31.03 -11.49 16.78
N ASP A 213 32.03 -11.38 17.70
CA ASP A 213 32.36 -12.44 18.65
C ASP A 213 31.16 -12.79 19.54
N ASP A 214 30.44 -11.79 20.01
CA ASP A 214 29.23 -11.99 20.81
C ASP A 214 28.14 -12.70 20.02
N ILE A 215 27.89 -12.30 18.75
CA ILE A 215 26.94 -12.97 17.85
C ILE A 215 27.31 -14.44 17.63
N ILE A 216 28.60 -14.75 17.46
CA ILE A 216 29.06 -16.12 17.30
C ILE A 216 28.82 -16.92 18.59
N LYS A 217 29.20 -16.38 19.77
CA LYS A 217 29.06 -17.02 21.09
C LYS A 217 27.62 -17.35 21.46
N ILE A 218 26.63 -16.52 21.01
CA ILE A 218 25.22 -16.81 21.25
C ILE A 218 24.59 -17.75 20.20
N GLY A 219 25.42 -18.38 19.37
CA GLY A 219 24.99 -19.43 18.44
C GLY A 219 24.49 -18.96 17.08
N PHE A 220 24.96 -17.80 16.60
CA PHE A 220 24.64 -17.27 15.26
C PHE A 220 25.85 -17.21 14.32
N GLY A 221 26.85 -18.08 14.55
CA GLY A 221 27.96 -18.26 13.62
C GLY A 221 27.53 -18.77 12.24
N LYS A 222 28.42 -18.73 11.25
CA LYS A 222 28.15 -19.22 9.89
C LYS A 222 27.60 -20.64 9.91
N GLY A 223 26.49 -20.88 9.22
CA GLY A 223 25.84 -22.17 9.14
C GLY A 223 25.02 -22.56 10.39
N ALA A 224 24.81 -21.63 11.33
CA ALA A 224 24.05 -21.86 12.54
C ALA A 224 22.67 -22.48 12.31
N THR A 225 22.29 -23.41 13.21
CA THR A 225 21.00 -24.09 13.18
C THR A 225 20.29 -23.98 14.53
N TYR A 226 18.99 -24.16 14.49
CA TYR A 226 18.09 -24.06 15.63
C TYR A 226 17.10 -25.23 15.58
N ILE A 227 16.81 -25.83 16.73
CA ILE A 227 15.77 -26.84 16.84
C ILE A 227 14.50 -26.15 17.26
N ASN A 228 13.52 -26.14 16.36
CA ASN A 228 12.22 -25.51 16.64
C ASN A 228 11.52 -26.29 17.77
N PRO A 229 11.23 -25.68 18.93
CA PRO A 229 10.69 -26.38 20.09
C PRO A 229 9.27 -26.94 19.85
N LYS A 230 8.50 -26.34 18.91
CA LYS A 230 7.14 -26.79 18.58
C LYS A 230 7.12 -27.99 17.64
N THR A 231 8.10 -28.10 16.73
CA THR A 231 8.08 -29.10 15.66
C THR A 231 9.21 -30.13 15.77
N GLY A 232 10.20 -29.91 16.66
CA GLY A 232 11.41 -30.71 16.78
C GLY A 232 12.36 -30.68 15.56
N LYS A 233 12.03 -29.92 14.53
CA LYS A 233 12.80 -29.85 13.29
C LYS A 233 14.01 -28.93 13.42
N ARG A 234 15.14 -29.39 12.90
CA ARG A 234 16.33 -28.54 12.75
C ARG A 234 16.17 -27.61 11.55
N VAL A 235 16.22 -26.29 11.78
CA VAL A 235 16.12 -25.25 10.76
C VAL A 235 17.33 -24.33 10.83
N ARG A 236 17.66 -23.65 9.74
CA ARG A 236 18.70 -22.62 9.74
C ARG A 236 18.21 -21.39 10.48
N ARG A 237 19.11 -20.71 11.18
CA ARG A 237 18.87 -19.42 11.84
C ARG A 237 19.79 -18.36 11.23
N TYR A 238 19.35 -17.11 11.31
CA TYR A 238 20.02 -16.01 10.61
C TYR A 238 20.16 -14.77 11.49
N VAL A 239 21.14 -13.95 11.12
CA VAL A 239 21.32 -12.59 11.62
C VAL A 239 20.87 -11.63 10.52
N ASP A 240 20.07 -10.62 10.86
CA ASP A 240 19.65 -9.55 9.96
C ASP A 240 19.91 -8.19 10.62
N PHE A 241 20.87 -7.41 10.08
CA PHE A 241 21.04 -5.99 10.42
C PHE A 241 19.97 -5.20 9.66
N ASN A 242 18.80 -5.13 10.26
CA ASN A 242 17.56 -4.74 9.60
C ASN A 242 17.57 -3.31 9.03
N GLN A 243 18.27 -2.38 9.65
CA GLN A 243 18.37 -0.99 9.19
C GLN A 243 19.43 -0.78 8.09
N GLY A 244 20.21 -1.82 7.80
CA GLY A 244 21.20 -1.84 6.74
C GLY A 244 22.64 -1.67 7.23
N LEU A 245 23.54 -1.92 6.29
CA LEU A 245 24.99 -1.81 6.47
C LEU A 245 25.48 -0.62 5.62
N ASP A 246 26.18 0.30 6.23
CA ASP A 246 26.74 1.48 5.57
C ASP A 246 27.96 1.08 4.71
N ALA A 247 27.80 1.16 3.39
CA ALA A 247 28.84 0.81 2.43
C ALA A 247 30.17 1.56 2.65
N MET A 248 30.12 2.79 3.11
CA MET A 248 31.33 3.61 3.40
C MET A 248 32.21 2.99 4.50
N PHE A 249 31.61 2.29 5.44
CA PHE A 249 32.34 1.66 6.55
C PHE A 249 32.62 0.17 6.30
N LEU A 250 32.20 -0.40 5.17
CA LEU A 250 32.46 -1.79 4.83
C LEU A 250 33.90 -1.99 4.31
N THR A 251 34.85 -2.11 5.22
CA THR A 251 36.24 -2.44 4.92
C THR A 251 36.42 -3.95 4.71
N GLU A 252 37.55 -4.34 4.10
CA GLU A 252 37.90 -5.75 3.93
C GLU A 252 37.89 -6.56 5.24
N LYS A 253 38.49 -5.98 6.30
CA LYS A 253 38.46 -6.58 7.64
C LYS A 253 37.06 -6.81 8.13
N ARG A 254 36.15 -5.84 8.00
CA ARG A 254 34.77 -5.93 8.44
C ARG A 254 33.97 -6.94 7.60
N ALA A 255 34.16 -6.98 6.29
CA ALA A 255 33.53 -7.95 5.41
C ALA A 255 33.92 -9.38 5.79
N LYS A 256 35.22 -9.63 6.08
CA LYS A 256 35.70 -10.92 6.57
C LYS A 256 34.98 -11.33 7.85
N ARG A 257 34.86 -10.44 8.83
CA ARG A 257 34.17 -10.68 10.10
C ARG A 257 32.67 -10.97 9.90
N LEU A 258 31.99 -10.20 9.03
CA LEU A 258 30.60 -10.47 8.67
C LEU A 258 30.39 -11.86 8.04
N GLY A 259 31.37 -12.35 7.27
CA GLY A 259 31.33 -13.70 6.71
C GLY A 259 31.43 -14.83 7.72
N GLU A 260 31.76 -14.55 9.00
CA GLU A 260 31.85 -15.52 10.08
C GLU A 260 30.50 -15.77 10.79
N ILE A 261 29.50 -14.94 10.55
CA ILE A 261 28.15 -15.07 11.11
C ILE A 261 27.13 -15.55 10.09
N ALA A 262 25.95 -15.97 10.54
CA ALA A 262 24.84 -16.43 9.71
C ALA A 262 24.07 -15.25 9.10
N LEU A 263 24.76 -14.27 8.51
CA LEU A 263 24.17 -13.05 7.97
C LEU A 263 23.28 -13.33 6.77
N ARG A 264 21.99 -12.87 6.83
CA ARG A 264 21.03 -13.07 5.74
C ARG A 264 19.79 -12.17 5.88
N PRO A 265 19.52 -11.28 4.91
CA PRO A 265 20.45 -10.85 3.88
C PRO A 265 21.44 -9.80 4.43
N ALA A 266 22.56 -9.61 3.76
CA ALA A 266 23.35 -8.41 3.94
C ALA A 266 22.65 -7.26 3.21
N ARG A 267 22.15 -6.28 3.97
CA ARG A 267 21.43 -5.11 3.45
C ARG A 267 22.39 -3.95 3.29
N ILE A 268 22.64 -3.52 2.07
CA ILE A 268 23.56 -2.42 1.80
C ILE A 268 22.79 -1.31 1.11
N ALA A 269 22.79 -0.10 1.68
CA ALA A 269 22.07 1.03 1.09
C ALA A 269 22.73 1.49 -0.22
N PHE A 270 21.89 1.85 -1.21
CA PHE A 270 22.29 2.46 -2.47
C PHE A 270 21.31 3.60 -2.79
N ASP A 271 21.38 4.65 -1.98
CA ASP A 271 20.37 5.71 -1.99
C ASP A 271 20.58 6.73 -3.12
N HIS A 272 21.84 6.98 -3.51
CA HIS A 272 22.18 7.94 -4.55
C HIS A 272 23.09 7.31 -5.60
N ILE A 273 22.90 7.71 -6.87
CA ILE A 273 23.69 7.16 -7.99
C ILE A 273 25.19 7.48 -7.86
N GLU A 274 25.51 8.58 -7.26
CA GLU A 274 26.87 9.04 -6.99
C GLU A 274 27.67 8.09 -6.08
N ASP A 275 26.98 7.29 -5.26
CA ASP A 275 27.58 6.33 -4.33
C ASP A 275 27.97 5.00 -4.99
N TYR A 276 27.81 4.85 -6.30
CA TYR A 276 28.00 3.57 -6.99
C TYR A 276 29.35 2.91 -6.71
N GLN A 277 30.46 3.64 -6.78
CA GLN A 277 31.80 3.08 -6.55
C GLN A 277 31.95 2.49 -5.14
N THR A 278 31.40 3.18 -4.14
CA THR A 278 31.40 2.73 -2.74
C THR A 278 30.52 1.50 -2.57
N TYR A 279 29.34 1.49 -3.21
CA TYR A 279 28.41 0.37 -3.24
C TYR A 279 29.04 -0.87 -3.94
N GLU A 280 29.60 -0.71 -5.13
CA GLU A 280 30.28 -1.77 -5.89
C GLU A 280 31.38 -2.44 -5.05
N LYS A 281 32.27 -1.64 -4.44
CA LYS A 281 33.31 -2.15 -3.55
C LYS A 281 32.74 -2.97 -2.41
N ALA A 282 31.68 -2.50 -1.78
CA ALA A 282 31.03 -3.20 -0.67
C ALA A 282 30.46 -4.55 -1.08
N ILE A 283 29.77 -4.61 -2.23
CA ILE A 283 29.20 -5.86 -2.78
C ILE A 283 30.29 -6.86 -3.15
N ARG A 284 31.37 -6.44 -3.81
CA ARG A 284 32.52 -7.29 -4.15
C ARG A 284 33.21 -7.86 -2.90
N LEU A 285 33.34 -7.05 -1.84
CA LEU A 285 33.88 -7.53 -0.56
C LEU A 285 32.97 -8.55 0.10
N CYS A 286 31.65 -8.35 0.07
CA CYS A 286 30.69 -9.34 0.59
C CYS A 286 30.84 -10.67 -0.16
N ALA A 287 30.86 -10.66 -1.49
CA ALA A 287 31.04 -11.85 -2.31
C ALA A 287 32.37 -12.57 -2.01
N LYS A 288 33.47 -11.83 -1.94
CA LYS A 288 34.81 -12.35 -1.61
C LYS A 288 34.84 -13.14 -0.28
N TYR A 289 34.05 -12.72 0.71
CA TYR A 289 33.99 -13.40 2.01
C TYR A 289 32.78 -14.32 2.19
N GLY A 290 32.14 -14.71 1.07
CA GLY A 290 31.10 -15.74 1.05
C GLY A 290 29.77 -15.30 1.65
N ILE A 291 29.48 -13.99 1.60
CA ILE A 291 28.17 -13.42 1.89
C ILE A 291 27.41 -13.38 0.57
N THR A 292 26.56 -14.37 0.33
CA THR A 292 25.94 -14.62 -0.98
C THR A 292 24.52 -14.09 -1.13
N GLU A 293 23.86 -13.76 -0.03
CA GLU A 293 22.49 -13.20 -0.08
C GLU A 293 22.52 -11.71 0.28
N LEU A 294 22.39 -10.90 -0.75
CA LEU A 294 22.50 -9.45 -0.65
C LEU A 294 21.14 -8.80 -0.96
N SER A 295 20.90 -7.67 -0.34
CA SER A 295 19.82 -6.77 -0.73
C SER A 295 20.29 -5.32 -0.62
N ASN A 296 19.66 -4.43 -1.37
CA ASN A 296 19.89 -3.01 -1.20
C ASN A 296 18.59 -2.25 -1.01
N TYR A 297 18.66 -1.21 -0.22
CA TYR A 297 17.64 -0.18 -0.19
C TYR A 297 17.96 0.84 -1.27
N VAL A 298 16.96 1.20 -2.07
CA VAL A 298 17.07 2.18 -3.15
C VAL A 298 16.05 3.27 -2.91
N LEU A 299 16.49 4.40 -2.38
CA LEU A 299 15.61 5.54 -2.11
C LEU A 299 15.20 6.18 -3.44
N TYR A 300 13.91 6.49 -3.62
CA TYR A 300 13.42 7.20 -4.80
C TYR A 300 12.40 8.28 -4.42
N ASN A 301 12.14 9.21 -5.32
CA ASN A 301 11.26 10.36 -5.06
C ASN A 301 11.86 11.40 -4.09
N SER A 302 13.19 11.43 -3.91
CA SER A 302 13.84 12.35 -2.98
C SER A 302 14.18 13.69 -3.62
N GLU A 303 14.26 14.72 -2.79
CA GLU A 303 14.71 16.06 -3.18
C GLU A 303 16.22 16.18 -3.18
N ALA A 304 16.71 17.23 -3.83
CA ALA A 304 18.09 17.63 -3.69
C ALA A 304 18.39 18.04 -2.23
N PHE A 305 19.57 17.71 -1.77
CA PHE A 305 20.01 18.07 -0.44
C PHE A 305 21.44 18.60 -0.47
N SER A 306 21.67 19.66 0.28
CA SER A 306 23.01 20.18 0.54
C SER A 306 23.09 20.64 1.98
N GLY A 307 23.86 19.95 2.80
CA GLY A 307 24.02 20.29 4.22
C GLY A 307 24.75 19.21 5.00
N LYS A 308 25.28 19.60 6.13
CA LYS A 308 25.94 18.72 7.11
C LYS A 308 27.01 17.78 6.50
N GLY A 309 27.69 18.26 5.44
CA GLY A 309 28.74 17.52 4.76
C GLY A 309 28.26 16.53 3.68
N GLN A 310 26.98 16.53 3.35
CA GLN A 310 26.40 15.74 2.26
C GLN A 310 25.81 16.63 1.17
N LYS A 311 25.91 16.20 -0.07
CA LYS A 311 25.28 16.85 -1.22
C LYS A 311 24.88 15.79 -2.24
N TYR A 312 23.62 15.81 -2.63
CA TYR A 312 23.07 14.95 -3.70
C TYR A 312 21.97 15.68 -4.46
N ALA A 313 21.77 15.26 -5.71
CA ALA A 313 20.72 15.80 -6.57
C ALA A 313 19.34 15.24 -6.19
N ALA A 314 18.26 15.88 -6.68
CA ALA A 314 16.93 15.31 -6.63
C ALA A 314 16.89 14.03 -7.48
N ASP A 315 16.31 12.98 -6.93
CA ASP A 315 16.21 11.68 -7.59
C ASP A 315 15.25 11.72 -8.77
N THR A 316 15.63 11.07 -9.86
CA THR A 316 14.81 10.93 -11.07
C THR A 316 14.36 9.49 -11.28
N PRO A 317 13.32 9.23 -12.10
CA PRO A 317 12.97 7.87 -12.50
C PRO A 317 14.15 7.10 -13.14
N ALA A 318 14.96 7.77 -13.94
CA ALA A 318 16.16 7.18 -14.54
C ALA A 318 17.19 6.75 -13.49
N ASP A 319 17.38 7.53 -12.41
CA ASP A 319 18.29 7.18 -11.32
C ASP A 319 17.82 5.93 -10.57
N LEU A 320 16.52 5.80 -10.31
CA LEU A 320 15.95 4.59 -9.73
C LEU A 320 16.24 3.37 -10.61
N TYR A 321 15.95 3.47 -11.92
CA TYR A 321 16.22 2.40 -12.87
C TYR A 321 17.71 2.03 -12.88
N ASN A 322 18.59 3.02 -13.01
CA ASN A 322 20.03 2.82 -13.13
C ASN A 322 20.61 2.13 -11.90
N ARG A 323 20.21 2.51 -10.68
CA ARG A 323 20.67 1.85 -9.44
C ARG A 323 20.24 0.39 -9.36
N MET A 324 19.00 0.07 -9.76
CA MET A 324 18.54 -1.32 -9.82
C MET A 324 19.30 -2.09 -10.91
N ARG A 325 19.50 -1.50 -12.09
CA ARG A 325 20.24 -2.11 -13.22
C ARG A 325 21.69 -2.38 -12.86
N LEU A 326 22.39 -1.39 -12.29
CA LEU A 326 23.78 -1.53 -11.85
C LEU A 326 23.95 -2.64 -10.80
N THR A 327 22.98 -2.81 -9.90
CA THR A 327 22.97 -3.93 -8.94
C THR A 327 22.95 -5.28 -9.64
N LEU A 328 22.16 -5.42 -10.72
CA LEU A 328 22.09 -6.65 -11.50
C LEU A 328 23.37 -6.88 -12.32
N ASP A 329 23.88 -5.84 -12.94
CA ASP A 329 25.09 -5.92 -13.76
C ASP A 329 26.28 -6.34 -12.88
N LEU A 330 26.41 -5.74 -11.71
CA LEU A 330 27.44 -6.09 -10.73
C LEU A 330 27.31 -7.53 -10.22
N ARG A 331 26.10 -7.97 -9.90
CA ARG A 331 25.84 -9.36 -9.48
C ARG A 331 26.25 -10.34 -10.60
N ASP A 332 25.82 -10.08 -11.83
CA ASP A 332 26.11 -10.97 -12.94
C ASP A 332 27.61 -10.99 -13.27
N ASP A 333 28.29 -9.86 -13.15
CA ASP A 333 29.75 -9.77 -13.30
C ASP A 333 30.49 -10.60 -12.25
N ILE A 334 30.14 -10.45 -10.98
CA ILE A 334 30.72 -11.24 -9.88
C ILE A 334 30.49 -12.73 -10.09
N ASN A 335 29.31 -13.14 -10.54
CA ASN A 335 28.94 -14.55 -10.70
C ASN A 335 29.65 -15.25 -11.88
N LYS A 336 30.25 -14.50 -12.83
CA LYS A 336 31.04 -15.09 -13.92
C LYS A 336 32.24 -15.88 -13.38
N ASP A 337 32.84 -15.40 -12.31
CA ASP A 337 34.07 -15.96 -11.75
C ASP A 337 33.82 -16.90 -10.55
N LEU A 338 32.55 -17.13 -10.18
CA LEU A 338 32.17 -17.96 -9.06
C LEU A 338 31.51 -19.27 -9.49
N PRO A 339 31.77 -20.39 -8.77
CA PRO A 339 31.03 -21.63 -9.00
C PRO A 339 29.57 -21.46 -8.59
N PRO A 340 28.62 -22.19 -9.23
CA PRO A 340 27.18 -22.02 -9.02
C PRO A 340 26.70 -22.03 -7.57
N GLU A 341 27.31 -22.85 -6.72
CA GLU A 341 26.99 -22.97 -5.29
C GLU A 341 27.41 -21.73 -4.47
N SER A 342 28.28 -20.90 -5.01
CA SER A 342 28.76 -19.65 -4.41
C SER A 342 28.18 -18.42 -5.08
N HIS A 343 27.27 -18.56 -6.03
CA HIS A 343 26.66 -17.44 -6.72
C HIS A 343 25.98 -16.48 -5.75
N VAL A 344 26.22 -15.21 -5.96
CA VAL A 344 25.60 -14.12 -5.21
C VAL A 344 24.20 -13.88 -5.76
N SER A 345 23.23 -13.78 -4.88
CA SER A 345 21.90 -13.24 -5.17
C SER A 345 21.80 -11.81 -4.64
N ALA A 346 21.29 -10.91 -5.45
CA ALA A 346 21.03 -9.53 -5.03
C ALA A 346 19.64 -9.09 -5.49
N PHE A 347 18.93 -8.42 -4.62
CA PHE A 347 17.64 -7.83 -4.94
C PHE A 347 17.50 -6.44 -4.30
N SER A 348 16.80 -5.56 -5.00
CA SER A 348 16.60 -4.18 -4.54
C SER A 348 15.26 -4.03 -3.85
N PHE A 349 15.21 -3.17 -2.83
CA PHE A 349 13.99 -2.65 -2.23
C PHE A 349 13.85 -1.18 -2.57
N PRO A 350 13.09 -0.81 -3.60
CA PRO A 350 12.73 0.57 -3.84
C PRO A 350 11.93 1.12 -2.67
N MET A 351 12.44 2.17 -2.05
CA MET A 351 11.83 2.86 -0.91
C MET A 351 11.43 4.27 -1.32
N ARG A 352 10.13 4.53 -1.33
CA ARG A 352 9.63 5.87 -1.64
C ARG A 352 9.95 6.82 -0.51
N TYR A 353 10.66 7.90 -0.83
CA TYR A 353 10.87 8.99 0.10
C TYR A 353 9.53 9.70 0.40
N ILE A 354 9.32 9.93 1.68
CA ILE A 354 8.24 10.75 2.23
C ILE A 354 8.89 11.64 3.29
N PRO A 355 8.68 12.96 3.26
CA PRO A 355 9.20 13.86 4.28
C PRO A 355 8.77 13.43 5.69
N LEU A 356 9.65 13.60 6.65
CA LEU A 356 9.38 13.21 8.05
C LEU A 356 8.22 13.99 8.68
N SER A 357 7.86 15.14 8.11
CA SER A 357 6.73 15.98 8.51
C SER A 357 5.42 15.67 7.76
N ALA A 358 5.41 14.70 6.85
CA ALA A 358 4.21 14.39 6.08
C ALA A 358 3.27 13.47 6.83
N HIS A 359 1.97 13.82 6.88
CA HIS A 359 0.91 13.05 7.54
C HIS A 359 0.37 11.92 6.67
N GLU A 360 0.64 11.96 5.36
CA GLU A 360 0.14 11.00 4.38
C GLU A 360 1.20 10.66 3.33
N ARG A 361 0.88 9.67 2.49
CA ARG A 361 1.77 9.21 1.41
C ARG A 361 1.69 10.03 0.13
N GLY A 362 1.01 11.19 0.14
CA GLY A 362 0.76 12.01 -1.05
C GLY A 362 1.97 12.76 -1.60
N TYR A 363 3.07 12.86 -0.84
CA TYR A 363 4.25 13.61 -1.25
C TYR A 363 4.82 13.20 -2.61
N ILE A 364 5.11 14.19 -3.45
CA ILE A 364 5.70 14.04 -4.78
C ILE A 364 6.94 14.90 -4.86
N GLY A 365 8.09 14.29 -5.13
CA GLY A 365 9.37 14.98 -5.31
C GLY A 365 9.42 15.79 -6.61
N SER A 366 10.27 16.81 -6.64
CA SER A 366 10.36 17.80 -7.74
C SER A 366 10.66 17.21 -9.12
N LYS A 367 11.20 15.99 -9.19
CA LYS A 367 11.50 15.27 -10.45
C LYS A 367 10.55 14.08 -10.71
N TRP A 368 9.49 14.00 -9.93
CA TRP A 368 8.49 12.94 -10.01
C TRP A 368 7.09 13.52 -10.25
N ASN A 369 6.14 12.67 -10.53
CA ASN A 369 4.72 13.01 -10.63
C ASN A 369 3.87 11.85 -10.06
N ALA A 370 2.58 12.10 -9.84
CA ALA A 370 1.67 11.11 -9.27
C ALA A 370 1.57 9.86 -10.14
N LYS A 371 1.53 10.03 -11.47
CA LYS A 371 1.46 8.91 -12.44
C LYS A 371 2.67 7.99 -12.34
N PHE A 372 3.89 8.53 -12.27
CA PHE A 372 5.12 7.75 -12.19
C PHE A 372 5.21 7.00 -10.87
N LEU A 373 4.91 7.66 -9.76
CA LEU A 373 4.89 7.02 -8.44
C LEU A 373 3.90 5.85 -8.38
N ARG A 374 2.73 6.04 -8.97
CA ARG A 374 1.72 4.99 -9.05
C ARG A 374 2.15 3.84 -9.97
N ALA A 375 2.78 4.14 -11.10
CA ALA A 375 3.31 3.14 -12.02
C ALA A 375 4.39 2.26 -11.36
N VAL A 376 5.34 2.85 -10.62
CA VAL A 376 6.34 2.10 -9.82
C VAL A 376 5.66 1.17 -8.83
N GLN A 377 4.62 1.63 -8.11
CA GLN A 377 3.85 0.76 -7.21
C GLN A 377 3.25 -0.44 -7.96
N CYS A 378 2.65 -0.21 -9.14
CA CYS A 378 2.08 -1.29 -9.96
C CYS A 378 3.13 -2.33 -10.38
N MET A 379 4.35 -1.89 -10.74
CA MET A 379 5.46 -2.78 -11.08
C MET A 379 5.95 -3.60 -9.87
N LEU A 380 5.91 -3.03 -8.67
CA LEU A 380 6.37 -3.69 -7.45
C LEU A 380 5.34 -4.65 -6.81
N ILE A 381 4.06 -4.57 -7.17
CA ILE A 381 3.01 -5.45 -6.62
C ILE A 381 3.31 -6.94 -6.85
N PRO A 382 3.66 -7.40 -8.06
CA PRO A 382 3.92 -8.83 -8.32
C PRO A 382 5.05 -9.41 -7.48
N THR A 383 6.04 -8.59 -7.12
CA THR A 383 7.23 -9.00 -6.38
C THR A 383 7.17 -8.67 -4.88
N GLN A 384 6.02 -8.19 -4.39
CA GLN A 384 5.85 -7.77 -2.99
C GLN A 384 6.88 -6.70 -2.57
N GLY A 385 7.10 -5.71 -3.41
CA GLY A 385 8.00 -4.58 -3.16
C GLY A 385 9.47 -4.86 -3.45
N LYS A 386 9.81 -6.02 -4.03
CA LYS A 386 11.20 -6.33 -4.38
C LYS A 386 11.46 -5.96 -5.84
N GLY A 387 12.46 -5.16 -6.09
CA GLY A 387 13.15 -5.11 -7.38
C GLY A 387 13.95 -6.41 -7.54
N VAL A 388 13.86 -6.98 -8.61
CA VAL A 388 14.15 -8.26 -9.19
C VAL A 388 15.35 -9.09 -8.79
N GLY A 389 15.11 -10.40 -8.79
CA GLY A 389 16.14 -11.45 -8.69
C GLY A 389 16.76 -11.93 -10.01
N SER A 390 16.08 -11.89 -11.17
CA SER A 390 16.64 -12.30 -12.46
C SER A 390 16.63 -11.18 -13.49
N ARG A 391 17.66 -11.19 -14.39
CA ARG A 391 17.76 -10.19 -15.45
C ARG A 391 16.56 -10.22 -16.39
N SER A 392 16.15 -11.41 -16.83
CA SER A 392 15.03 -11.55 -17.75
C SER A 392 13.72 -11.03 -17.19
N PHE A 393 13.50 -11.22 -15.89
CA PHE A 393 12.34 -10.66 -15.22
C PHE A 393 12.47 -9.13 -15.09
N PHE A 394 13.64 -8.62 -14.69
CA PHE A 394 13.88 -7.18 -14.59
C PHE A 394 13.62 -6.46 -15.92
N GLU A 395 14.19 -6.97 -17.01
CA GLU A 395 13.98 -6.38 -18.32
C GLU A 395 12.53 -6.45 -18.79
N ALA A 396 11.80 -7.49 -18.41
CA ALA A 396 10.38 -7.60 -18.71
C ALA A 396 9.52 -6.62 -17.89
N ASP A 397 9.89 -6.38 -16.63
CA ASP A 397 9.09 -5.56 -15.70
C ASP A 397 9.51 -4.07 -15.71
N PHE A 398 10.80 -3.78 -15.73
CA PHE A 398 11.35 -2.43 -15.67
C PHE A 398 11.92 -1.91 -16.99
N GLY A 399 12.04 -2.75 -18.01
CA GLY A 399 12.63 -2.37 -19.29
C GLY A 399 14.13 -2.66 -19.41
N LYS A 400 14.66 -2.48 -20.63
CA LYS A 400 16.08 -2.72 -20.97
C LYS A 400 16.94 -1.46 -20.84
N SER A 401 16.31 -0.30 -20.78
CA SER A 401 16.94 1.01 -20.64
C SER A 401 16.11 1.94 -19.74
N ALA A 402 16.72 3.03 -19.27
CA ALA A 402 16.03 4.05 -18.51
C ALA A 402 14.88 4.71 -19.32
N ASP A 403 15.07 4.89 -20.62
CA ASP A 403 14.03 5.44 -21.49
C ASP A 403 12.84 4.49 -21.62
N GLU A 404 13.10 3.20 -21.78
CA GLU A 404 12.04 2.19 -21.80
C GLU A 404 11.31 2.10 -20.45
N PHE A 405 12.03 2.27 -19.35
CA PHE A 405 11.42 2.36 -18.02
C PHE A 405 10.49 3.55 -17.92
N VAL A 406 10.94 4.76 -18.31
CA VAL A 406 10.09 5.97 -18.33
C VAL A 406 8.87 5.77 -19.23
N ARG A 407 9.05 5.16 -20.39
CA ARG A 407 7.94 4.76 -21.28
C ARG A 407 6.92 3.89 -20.54
N PHE A 408 7.37 2.89 -19.78
CA PHE A 408 6.47 2.03 -18.99
C PHE A 408 5.77 2.79 -17.85
N LEU A 409 6.44 3.77 -17.24
CA LEU A 409 5.82 4.64 -16.24
C LEU A 409 4.67 5.47 -16.82
N CYS A 410 4.77 5.84 -18.10
CA CYS A 410 3.68 6.54 -18.81
C CYS A 410 2.49 5.63 -19.12
N MET A 411 2.64 4.31 -19.17
CA MET A 411 1.59 3.38 -19.61
C MET A 411 0.39 3.34 -18.64
N PRO A 412 -0.85 3.14 -19.11
CA PRO A 412 -2.01 2.89 -18.25
C PRO A 412 -1.78 1.75 -17.26
N GLU A 413 -2.18 1.90 -15.99
CA GLU A 413 -1.92 0.90 -14.92
C GLU A 413 -2.30 -0.53 -15.29
N ARG A 414 -3.49 -0.70 -15.87
CA ARG A 414 -3.96 -2.02 -16.31
C ARG A 414 -3.06 -2.67 -17.36
N LEU A 415 -2.38 -1.87 -18.18
CA LEU A 415 -1.48 -2.36 -19.20
C LEU A 415 -0.09 -2.65 -18.62
N ILE A 416 0.37 -1.87 -17.64
CA ILE A 416 1.62 -2.16 -16.90
C ILE A 416 1.58 -3.58 -16.34
N ALA A 417 0.51 -3.94 -15.62
CA ALA A 417 0.37 -5.27 -15.03
C ALA A 417 0.22 -6.40 -16.08
N ALA A 418 -0.24 -6.07 -17.29
CA ALA A 418 -0.50 -7.04 -18.36
C ALA A 418 0.70 -7.27 -19.31
N ARG A 419 1.83 -6.56 -19.13
CA ARG A 419 3.02 -6.69 -19.99
C ARG A 419 3.70 -8.06 -19.89
N GLY A 420 3.56 -8.73 -18.76
CA GLY A 420 4.18 -10.03 -18.52
C GLY A 420 3.69 -11.12 -19.48
N LYS A 421 4.48 -12.19 -19.62
CA LYS A 421 4.08 -13.37 -20.38
C LYS A 421 2.88 -14.05 -19.73
N PHE A 422 1.98 -14.59 -20.56
CA PHE A 422 0.90 -15.44 -20.06
C PHE A 422 1.49 -16.74 -19.49
N VAL A 423 1.15 -17.04 -18.23
CA VAL A 423 1.62 -18.25 -17.54
C VAL A 423 0.42 -19.15 -17.26
N GLU A 424 0.43 -20.36 -17.85
CA GLU A 424 -0.53 -21.42 -17.54
C GLU A 424 -0.07 -22.20 -16.29
N GLY A 425 -0.98 -22.51 -15.37
CA GLY A 425 -0.72 -23.44 -14.27
C GLY A 425 0.24 -22.99 -13.19
N GLY A 426 0.54 -21.70 -13.04
CA GLY A 426 1.36 -21.16 -11.95
C GLY A 426 0.73 -21.43 -10.57
N ARG A 427 1.55 -21.36 -9.49
CA ARG A 427 1.09 -21.65 -8.10
C ARG A 427 -0.21 -20.96 -7.72
N ARG A 428 -0.44 -19.73 -8.19
CA ARG A 428 -1.68 -18.95 -7.97
C ARG A 428 -2.89 -19.49 -8.73
N HIS A 429 -2.66 -20.26 -9.80
CA HIS A 429 -3.66 -20.76 -10.72
C HIS A 429 -3.73 -22.29 -10.77
N ALA A 430 -3.09 -22.97 -9.84
CA ALA A 430 -3.00 -24.44 -9.80
C ALA A 430 -4.36 -25.15 -9.68
N LYS A 431 -5.40 -24.43 -9.23
CA LYS A 431 -6.79 -24.93 -9.10
C LYS A 431 -7.75 -24.28 -10.10
N GLU A 432 -7.24 -23.63 -11.14
CA GLU A 432 -8.02 -22.93 -12.14
C GLU A 432 -8.76 -23.93 -13.04
N THR A 433 -10.05 -23.72 -13.25
CA THR A 433 -10.83 -24.52 -14.22
C THR A 433 -10.48 -24.15 -15.64
N ALA A 434 -10.77 -25.03 -16.61
CA ALA A 434 -10.54 -24.74 -18.04
C ALA A 434 -11.30 -23.48 -18.51
N MET A 435 -12.46 -23.21 -17.96
CA MET A 435 -13.24 -22.01 -18.25
C MET A 435 -12.56 -20.75 -17.72
N GLN A 436 -12.06 -20.79 -16.48
CA GLN A 436 -11.32 -19.67 -15.87
C GLN A 436 -10.01 -19.39 -16.63
N LEU A 437 -9.29 -20.44 -17.03
CA LEU A 437 -8.09 -20.32 -17.85
C LEU A 437 -8.38 -19.65 -19.20
N LYS A 438 -9.46 -20.10 -19.88
CA LYS A 438 -9.89 -19.50 -21.16
C LYS A 438 -10.24 -18.02 -21.00
N ALA A 439 -10.99 -17.67 -19.98
CA ALA A 439 -11.34 -16.27 -19.69
C ALA A 439 -10.11 -15.41 -19.40
N ARG A 440 -9.19 -15.88 -18.57
CA ARG A 440 -7.95 -15.18 -18.25
C ARG A 440 -7.06 -14.99 -19.49
N LYS A 441 -6.98 -16.00 -20.37
CA LYS A 441 -6.24 -15.91 -21.63
C LYS A 441 -6.87 -14.89 -22.59
N ALA A 442 -8.18 -14.82 -22.66
CA ALA A 442 -8.91 -13.82 -23.46
C ALA A 442 -8.61 -12.39 -22.98
N VAL A 443 -8.69 -12.15 -21.66
CA VAL A 443 -8.35 -10.86 -21.05
C VAL A 443 -6.91 -10.47 -21.32
N TRP A 444 -5.98 -11.41 -21.17
CA TRP A 444 -4.57 -11.16 -21.48
C TRP A 444 -4.37 -10.79 -22.96
N SER A 445 -4.94 -11.54 -23.89
CA SER A 445 -4.83 -11.27 -25.33
C SER A 445 -5.40 -9.89 -25.70
N LYS A 446 -6.51 -9.50 -25.09
CA LYS A 446 -7.12 -8.19 -25.25
C LYS A 446 -6.19 -7.06 -24.77
N ASN A 447 -5.57 -7.23 -23.60
CA ASN A 447 -4.60 -6.27 -23.11
C ASN A 447 -3.35 -6.19 -23.98
N GLN A 448 -2.88 -7.30 -24.57
CA GLN A 448 -1.75 -7.29 -25.50
C GLN A 448 -2.04 -6.42 -26.75
N ARG A 449 -3.26 -6.49 -27.31
CA ARG A 449 -3.67 -5.60 -28.43
C ARG A 449 -3.64 -4.14 -28.00
N LYS A 450 -4.15 -3.82 -26.81
CA LYS A 450 -4.11 -2.45 -26.26
C LYS A 450 -2.68 -1.95 -26.00
N ILE A 451 -1.79 -2.83 -25.53
CA ILE A 451 -0.36 -2.52 -25.36
C ILE A 451 0.28 -2.20 -26.70
N THR A 452 -0.01 -2.98 -27.74
CA THR A 452 0.50 -2.75 -29.09
C THR A 452 0.05 -1.38 -29.63
N GLU A 453 -1.24 -1.07 -29.47
CA GLU A 453 -1.78 0.23 -29.90
C GLU A 453 -1.22 1.40 -29.09
N TRP A 454 -1.11 1.25 -27.76
CA TRP A 454 -0.49 2.26 -26.90
C TRP A 454 0.96 2.53 -27.32
N ASN A 455 1.73 1.48 -27.58
CA ASN A 455 3.12 1.60 -28.03
C ASN A 455 3.20 2.33 -29.37
N ARG A 456 2.35 1.96 -30.35
CA ARG A 456 2.28 2.62 -31.64
C ARG A 456 2.01 4.13 -31.53
N LEU A 457 1.05 4.49 -30.70
CA LEU A 457 0.69 5.91 -30.48
C LEU A 457 1.80 6.66 -29.74
N TYR A 458 2.41 6.03 -28.73
CA TYR A 458 3.50 6.62 -27.98
C TYR A 458 4.73 6.88 -28.87
N ASP A 459 5.04 5.99 -29.81
CA ASP A 459 6.12 6.18 -30.79
C ASP A 459 5.82 7.33 -31.76
N CYS A 460 4.55 7.68 -31.98
CA CYS A 460 4.16 8.83 -32.79
C CYS A 460 4.36 10.18 -32.09
N LEU A 461 4.61 10.22 -30.78
CA LEU A 461 4.87 11.48 -30.03
C LEU A 461 6.18 12.14 -30.47
N LYS A 462 7.17 11.34 -30.93
CA LYS A 462 8.51 11.83 -31.30
C LYS A 462 9.16 12.65 -30.19
N ASP A 463 9.27 13.98 -30.37
CA ASP A 463 9.89 14.89 -29.41
C ASP A 463 8.87 15.46 -28.38
N ASP A 464 7.61 15.07 -28.47
CA ASP A 464 6.48 15.63 -27.69
C ASP A 464 6.13 14.81 -26.43
N HIS A 465 7.10 13.98 -25.96
CA HIS A 465 6.89 13.12 -24.81
C HIS A 465 6.69 13.89 -23.51
N SER A 466 7.42 15.02 -23.33
CA SER A 466 7.30 15.87 -22.13
C SER A 466 5.89 16.42 -21.95
N ASP A 467 5.33 16.96 -23.02
CA ASP A 467 4.00 17.55 -23.02
C ASP A 467 2.91 16.50 -22.75
N PHE A 468 3.09 15.29 -23.28
CA PHE A 468 2.19 14.18 -22.94
C PHE A 468 2.35 13.73 -21.48
N ILE A 469 3.56 13.70 -20.93
CA ILE A 469 3.79 13.40 -19.51
C ILE A 469 3.06 14.41 -18.64
N ASP A 470 3.07 15.69 -18.99
CA ASP A 470 2.35 16.72 -18.24
C ASP A 470 0.84 16.48 -18.26
N VAL A 471 0.28 16.02 -19.38
CA VAL A 471 -1.14 15.67 -19.51
C VAL A 471 -1.56 14.57 -18.52
N ILE A 472 -0.70 13.60 -18.23
CA ILE A 472 -1.01 12.44 -17.39
C ILE A 472 -0.45 12.53 -15.97
N SER A 473 0.28 13.60 -15.64
CA SER A 473 1.13 13.73 -14.44
C SER A 473 0.38 13.62 -13.11
N ASP A 474 -0.87 14.09 -13.06
CA ASP A 474 -1.74 14.04 -11.87
C ASP A 474 -2.27 12.64 -11.55
N ASN A 475 -2.17 11.69 -12.48
CA ASN A 475 -2.77 10.36 -12.42
C ASN A 475 -4.30 10.36 -12.24
N GLU A 476 -4.95 11.48 -12.57
CA GLU A 476 -6.39 11.65 -12.56
C GLU A 476 -6.92 11.60 -13.99
N PHE A 477 -7.56 10.50 -14.35
CA PHE A 477 -8.05 10.29 -15.72
C PHE A 477 -9.53 10.61 -15.81
N LEU A 478 -9.84 11.92 -15.78
CA LEU A 478 -11.20 12.44 -15.89
C LEU A 478 -11.63 12.49 -17.36
N PRO A 479 -12.87 12.08 -17.68
CA PRO A 479 -13.40 12.14 -19.05
C PRO A 479 -13.34 13.54 -19.67
N GLU A 480 -13.65 14.57 -18.88
CA GLU A 480 -13.72 15.98 -19.31
C GLU A 480 -12.35 16.50 -19.79
N LYS A 481 -11.27 15.99 -19.23
CA LYS A 481 -9.90 16.40 -19.57
C LYS A 481 -9.58 16.14 -21.06
N VAL A 482 -10.21 15.15 -21.69
CA VAL A 482 -10.07 14.89 -23.14
C VAL A 482 -10.43 16.10 -23.97
N LEU A 483 -11.44 16.87 -23.53
CA LEU A 483 -11.93 18.04 -24.27
C LEU A 483 -10.94 19.20 -24.26
N SER A 484 -10.10 19.31 -23.24
CA SER A 484 -9.07 20.35 -23.09
C SER A 484 -7.74 20.02 -23.73
N ILE A 485 -7.52 18.76 -24.13
CA ILE A 485 -6.28 18.34 -24.80
C ILE A 485 -6.31 18.85 -26.25
N ASN A 486 -5.27 19.58 -26.68
CA ASN A 486 -5.20 20.15 -28.03
C ASN A 486 -4.68 19.13 -29.05
N SER A 487 -3.66 18.35 -28.71
CA SER A 487 -3.03 17.38 -29.60
C SER A 487 -3.91 16.15 -29.83
N ASP A 488 -4.18 15.79 -31.09
CA ASP A 488 -4.97 14.62 -31.43
C ASP A 488 -4.31 13.31 -30.99
N ILE A 489 -2.98 13.22 -31.03
CA ILE A 489 -2.21 12.10 -30.53
C ILE A 489 -2.33 11.97 -29.02
N HIS A 490 -2.23 13.08 -28.29
CA HIS A 490 -2.44 13.09 -26.84
C HIS A 490 -3.86 12.66 -26.48
N LYS A 491 -4.88 13.12 -27.20
CA LYS A 491 -6.27 12.66 -27.01
C LYS A 491 -6.37 11.15 -27.18
N GLN A 492 -5.85 10.62 -28.29
CA GLN A 492 -5.87 9.19 -28.58
C GLN A 492 -5.19 8.36 -27.49
N LEU A 493 -4.00 8.78 -27.05
CA LEU A 493 -3.30 8.14 -25.94
C LEU A 493 -4.11 8.23 -24.65
N TYR A 494 -4.67 9.41 -24.34
CA TYR A 494 -5.43 9.62 -23.12
C TYR A 494 -6.68 8.75 -23.03
N LEU A 495 -7.37 8.50 -24.14
CA LEU A 495 -8.53 7.61 -24.18
C LEU A 495 -8.20 6.19 -23.71
N LEU A 496 -6.94 5.72 -23.89
CA LEU A 496 -6.49 4.43 -23.41
C LEU A 496 -6.35 4.35 -21.88
N TYR A 497 -6.33 5.47 -21.15
CA TYR A 497 -6.34 5.48 -19.69
C TYR A 497 -7.75 5.42 -19.12
N LEU A 498 -8.74 5.82 -19.89
CA LEU A 498 -10.13 5.80 -19.44
C LEU A 498 -10.63 4.36 -19.33
N THR A 499 -11.29 4.07 -18.23
CA THR A 499 -12.05 2.83 -18.08
C THR A 499 -13.28 2.86 -18.97
N THR A 500 -13.85 1.71 -19.29
CA THR A 500 -15.09 1.64 -20.09
C THR A 500 -16.20 2.53 -19.55
N PRO A 501 -16.51 2.55 -18.23
CA PRO A 501 -17.46 3.52 -17.69
C PRO A 501 -17.12 4.98 -17.97
N ARG A 502 -15.84 5.37 -17.81
CA ARG A 502 -15.40 6.76 -18.08
C ARG A 502 -15.47 7.14 -19.56
N LEU A 503 -15.23 6.19 -20.48
CA LEU A 503 -15.45 6.41 -21.91
C LEU A 503 -16.93 6.69 -22.24
N PHE A 504 -17.84 6.02 -21.55
CA PHE A 504 -19.27 6.31 -21.69
C PHE A 504 -19.63 7.67 -21.11
N THR A 505 -19.10 8.02 -19.93
CA THR A 505 -19.28 9.36 -19.38
C THR A 505 -18.83 10.41 -20.38
N LEU A 506 -17.66 10.24 -21.01
CA LEU A 506 -17.15 11.14 -22.04
C LEU A 506 -18.13 11.30 -23.21
N LEU A 507 -18.58 10.19 -23.81
CA LEU A 507 -19.58 10.21 -24.89
C LEU A 507 -20.89 10.87 -24.43
N GLY A 508 -21.18 10.77 -23.13
CA GLY A 508 -22.33 11.40 -22.51
C GLY A 508 -22.24 12.92 -22.35
N LEU A 509 -21.04 13.46 -22.21
CA LEU A 509 -20.79 14.88 -22.00
C LEU A 509 -20.77 15.68 -23.31
N ILE A 510 -20.56 15.02 -24.44
CA ILE A 510 -20.39 15.66 -25.74
C ILE A 510 -21.73 15.68 -26.47
N ASP A 511 -22.06 16.81 -27.12
CA ASP A 511 -23.23 16.89 -27.98
C ASP A 511 -23.14 15.83 -29.10
N LYS A 512 -24.16 15.00 -29.21
CA LYS A 512 -24.26 13.90 -30.20
C LYS A 512 -24.16 14.40 -31.65
N ASN A 513 -24.57 15.65 -31.90
CA ASN A 513 -24.54 16.27 -33.21
C ASN A 513 -23.23 16.99 -33.52
N SER A 514 -22.31 17.04 -32.54
CA SER A 514 -21.03 17.69 -32.74
C SER A 514 -20.06 16.83 -33.56
N LYS A 515 -19.22 17.51 -34.35
CA LYS A 515 -18.10 16.85 -35.05
C LYS A 515 -17.17 16.11 -34.06
N THR A 516 -16.99 16.66 -32.87
CA THR A 516 -16.15 16.08 -31.83
C THR A 516 -16.71 14.73 -31.35
N TYR A 517 -18.04 14.61 -31.21
CA TYR A 517 -18.67 13.35 -30.86
C TYR A 517 -18.41 12.26 -31.91
N SER A 518 -18.63 12.58 -33.20
CA SER A 518 -18.38 11.64 -34.29
C SER A 518 -16.93 11.20 -34.34
N VAL A 519 -15.98 12.15 -34.21
CA VAL A 519 -14.53 11.84 -34.23
C VAL A 519 -14.13 10.95 -33.05
N ILE A 520 -14.61 11.24 -31.83
CA ILE A 520 -14.31 10.39 -30.66
C ILE A 520 -14.99 9.04 -30.78
N LEU A 521 -16.21 9.00 -31.29
CA LEU A 521 -16.96 7.78 -31.53
C LEU A 521 -16.25 6.89 -32.57
N ASP A 522 -15.88 7.44 -33.70
CA ASP A 522 -15.16 6.74 -34.77
C ASP A 522 -13.80 6.26 -34.28
N TYR A 523 -13.10 7.07 -33.51
CA TYR A 523 -11.84 6.68 -32.89
C TYR A 523 -12.03 5.53 -31.90
N VAL A 524 -13.00 5.62 -30.99
CA VAL A 524 -13.27 4.60 -29.99
C VAL A 524 -13.71 3.30 -30.66
N THR A 525 -14.51 3.35 -31.72
CA THR A 525 -14.98 2.16 -32.45
C THR A 525 -13.90 1.54 -33.33
N SER A 526 -13.05 2.34 -33.95
CA SER A 526 -12.00 1.86 -34.86
C SER A 526 -10.73 1.42 -34.14
N THR A 527 -10.28 2.16 -33.13
CA THR A 527 -9.05 1.87 -32.37
C THR A 527 -9.26 1.02 -31.12
N CYS A 528 -10.47 1.01 -30.59
CA CYS A 528 -10.89 0.10 -29.54
C CYS A 528 -12.02 -0.82 -30.03
N PRO A 529 -11.79 -1.69 -31.03
CA PRO A 529 -12.81 -2.60 -31.52
C PRO A 529 -13.35 -3.50 -30.41
N ASP A 530 -12.57 -3.65 -29.35
CA ASP A 530 -12.97 -4.33 -28.12
C ASP A 530 -13.87 -3.49 -27.21
N LEU A 531 -14.08 -2.19 -27.49
CA LEU A 531 -14.97 -1.36 -26.63
C LEU A 531 -16.41 -1.89 -26.70
N TYR A 532 -16.84 -2.28 -27.87
CA TYR A 532 -18.12 -2.95 -28.05
C TYR A 532 -18.17 -4.26 -27.29
N GLN A 533 -17.11 -5.06 -27.39
CA GLN A 533 -16.98 -6.31 -26.63
C GLN A 533 -16.85 -6.05 -25.12
N ASP A 534 -16.14 -5.00 -24.70
CA ASP A 534 -16.08 -4.57 -23.30
C ASP A 534 -17.45 -4.22 -22.74
N LEU A 535 -18.29 -3.60 -23.56
CA LEU A 535 -19.66 -3.28 -23.25
C LEU A 535 -20.53 -4.53 -23.17
N LEU A 536 -20.41 -5.38 -24.16
CA LEU A 536 -21.10 -6.65 -24.19
C LEU A 536 -20.68 -7.52 -22.98
N ASP A 537 -19.40 -7.57 -22.66
CA ASP A 537 -18.85 -8.30 -21.51
C ASP A 537 -19.31 -7.68 -20.17
N MET A 538 -19.45 -6.35 -20.09
CA MET A 538 -20.06 -5.68 -18.94
C MET A 538 -21.52 -6.07 -18.73
N VAL A 539 -22.24 -6.26 -19.81
CA VAL A 539 -23.69 -6.53 -19.80
C VAL A 539 -24.01 -8.02 -19.77
N THR A 540 -23.27 -8.82 -20.52
CA THR A 540 -23.51 -10.27 -20.69
C THR A 540 -22.50 -11.16 -19.98
N GLY A 541 -21.47 -10.56 -19.39
CA GLY A 541 -20.22 -11.22 -19.05
C GLY A 541 -20.23 -12.18 -17.87
N HIS A 542 -19.08 -12.73 -17.58
CA HIS A 542 -18.79 -13.69 -16.54
C HIS A 542 -19.30 -13.26 -15.15
N VAL A 543 -19.62 -14.20 -14.29
CA VAL A 543 -20.24 -14.03 -12.97
C VAL A 543 -19.65 -12.92 -12.10
N ALA A 544 -18.34 -12.65 -12.18
CA ALA A 544 -17.70 -11.56 -11.42
C ALA A 544 -18.00 -10.18 -12.04
N GLN A 545 -18.04 -10.08 -13.38
CA GLN A 545 -18.42 -8.86 -14.10
C GLN A 545 -19.92 -8.62 -14.04
N GLN A 546 -20.74 -9.68 -14.07
CA GLN A 546 -22.17 -9.59 -13.81
C GLN A 546 -22.46 -8.99 -12.44
N LYS A 547 -21.76 -9.41 -11.39
CA LYS A 547 -21.89 -8.79 -10.05
C LYS A 547 -21.54 -7.31 -10.06
N TYR A 548 -20.55 -6.90 -10.82
CA TYR A 548 -20.12 -5.50 -10.94
C TYR A 548 -21.13 -4.66 -11.73
N VAL A 549 -21.53 -5.11 -12.91
CA VAL A 549 -22.57 -4.48 -13.74
C VAL A 549 -23.88 -4.44 -12.98
N PHE A 550 -24.22 -5.52 -12.34
CA PHE A 550 -25.44 -5.69 -11.57
C PHE A 550 -25.50 -4.74 -10.38
N ARG A 551 -24.43 -4.64 -9.58
CA ARG A 551 -24.32 -3.66 -8.50
C ARG A 551 -24.41 -2.23 -9.01
N ASN A 552 -23.84 -1.93 -10.16
CA ASN A 552 -23.89 -0.61 -10.76
C ASN A 552 -25.27 -0.25 -11.31
N PHE A 553 -25.95 -1.21 -11.91
CA PHE A 553 -27.29 -1.03 -12.46
C PHE A 553 -28.35 -0.76 -11.36
N VAL A 554 -28.26 -1.49 -10.26
CA VAL A 554 -29.09 -1.31 -9.07
C VAL A 554 -28.96 0.08 -8.48
N ARG A 555 -27.73 0.57 -8.39
CA ARG A 555 -27.43 1.89 -7.86
C ARG A 555 -27.98 3.00 -8.75
N PHE A 556 -27.97 2.77 -10.05
CA PHE A 556 -28.53 3.70 -11.01
C PHE A 556 -30.00 4.01 -10.74
N PHE A 557 -30.82 2.99 -10.58
CA PHE A 557 -32.25 3.17 -10.34
C PHE A 557 -32.55 3.78 -8.97
N GLY A 558 -31.86 3.34 -7.92
CA GLY A 558 -31.96 3.94 -6.59
C GLY A 558 -31.51 5.40 -6.53
N GLN A 559 -30.48 5.76 -7.30
CA GLN A 559 -29.93 7.11 -7.33
C GLN A 559 -30.76 8.10 -8.16
N ASN A 560 -31.47 7.69 -9.19
CA ASN A 560 -32.35 8.58 -9.93
C ASN A 560 -33.52 9.07 -9.09
N GLY A 561 -34.19 8.17 -8.38
CA GLY A 561 -35.24 8.58 -7.46
C GLY A 561 -34.71 9.48 -6.33
N LEU A 562 -33.52 9.16 -5.82
CA LEU A 562 -32.85 10.01 -4.83
C LEU A 562 -32.53 11.39 -5.41
N LYS A 563 -32.02 11.48 -6.63
CA LYS A 563 -31.69 12.74 -7.28
C LYS A 563 -32.92 13.61 -7.51
N ASP A 564 -34.02 13.00 -7.96
CA ASP A 564 -35.28 13.70 -8.16
C ASP A 564 -35.85 14.21 -6.82
N ALA A 565 -35.79 13.40 -5.77
CA ALA A 565 -36.18 13.79 -4.42
C ALA A 565 -35.31 14.92 -3.85
N LEU A 566 -33.98 14.83 -4.02
CA LEU A 566 -33.02 15.85 -3.58
C LEU A 566 -33.24 17.18 -4.32
N SER A 567 -33.52 17.12 -5.64
CA SER A 567 -33.88 18.31 -6.43
C SER A 567 -35.18 18.99 -5.96
N ILE A 568 -36.16 18.22 -5.50
CA ILE A 568 -37.38 18.74 -4.90
C ILE A 568 -37.07 19.41 -3.56
N LEU A 569 -36.22 18.78 -2.73
CA LEU A 569 -35.84 19.29 -1.41
C LEU A 569 -34.92 20.51 -1.48
N GLU A 570 -34.02 20.59 -2.48
CA GLU A 570 -33.16 21.76 -2.71
C GLU A 570 -33.96 23.05 -2.93
N GLN A 571 -35.20 22.95 -3.44
CA GLN A 571 -36.12 24.09 -3.58
C GLN A 571 -36.63 24.58 -2.20
N THR A 572 -36.37 23.86 -1.11
CA THR A 572 -36.79 24.15 0.26
C THR A 572 -35.61 24.39 1.21
N ASP A 573 -34.47 24.87 0.72
CA ASP A 573 -33.21 25.10 1.46
C ASP A 573 -32.60 23.83 2.10
N PHE A 574 -32.84 22.66 1.56
CA PHE A 574 -32.31 21.39 2.03
C PHE A 574 -30.91 21.11 1.45
N ASN A 575 -29.97 20.70 2.31
CA ASN A 575 -28.59 20.40 1.88
C ASN A 575 -28.47 18.95 1.37
N ALA A 576 -28.64 18.76 0.07
CA ALA A 576 -28.54 17.47 -0.62
C ALA A 576 -27.15 16.83 -0.50
N ASP A 577 -26.09 17.63 -0.42
CA ASP A 577 -24.70 17.14 -0.31
C ASP A 577 -24.48 16.34 0.97
N GLN A 578 -25.17 16.66 2.04
CA GLN A 578 -25.01 15.96 3.32
C GLN A 578 -25.54 14.53 3.24
N ILE A 579 -26.67 14.30 2.59
CA ILE A 579 -27.24 12.96 2.37
C ILE A 579 -26.36 12.14 1.42
N LEU A 580 -25.84 12.76 0.37
CA LEU A 580 -24.96 12.09 -0.57
C LEU A 580 -23.64 11.65 0.09
N ARG A 581 -23.06 12.50 0.94
CA ARG A 581 -21.86 12.13 1.73
C ARG A 581 -22.15 11.01 2.72
N LYS A 582 -23.29 11.07 3.42
CA LYS A 582 -23.71 10.01 4.33
C LYS A 582 -23.91 8.69 3.60
N TRP A 583 -24.58 8.72 2.45
CA TRP A 583 -24.76 7.53 1.60
C TRP A 583 -23.42 6.97 1.11
N ALA A 584 -22.48 7.82 0.71
CA ALA A 584 -21.14 7.42 0.34
C ALA A 584 -20.40 6.70 1.49
N SER A 585 -20.53 7.22 2.71
CA SER A 585 -19.96 6.59 3.93
C SER A 585 -20.56 5.22 4.19
N VAL A 586 -21.90 5.13 4.18
CA VAL A 586 -22.61 3.85 4.38
C VAL A 586 -22.25 2.84 3.30
N CYS A 587 -22.14 3.25 2.05
CA CYS A 587 -21.70 2.36 0.97
C CYS A 587 -20.30 1.80 1.22
N LYS A 588 -19.39 2.62 1.76
CA LYS A 588 -18.02 2.21 2.11
C LYS A 588 -18.03 1.22 3.29
N GLU A 589 -18.80 1.49 4.33
CA GLU A 589 -18.92 0.66 5.52
C GLU A 589 -19.53 -0.70 5.23
N GLU A 590 -20.57 -0.74 4.40
CA GLU A 590 -21.27 -1.99 4.01
C GLU A 590 -20.56 -2.75 2.87
N GLY A 591 -19.39 -2.26 2.41
CA GLY A 591 -18.71 -2.86 1.27
C GLY A 591 -19.50 -2.75 -0.05
N ILE A 592 -20.46 -1.83 -0.09
CA ILE A 592 -21.25 -1.50 -1.28
C ILE A 592 -20.45 -0.48 -2.08
N TYR A 593 -20.24 -0.73 -3.35
CA TYR A 593 -19.46 0.16 -4.20
C TYR A 593 -20.23 1.48 -4.45
N TYR A 594 -19.69 2.61 -4.04
CA TYR A 594 -20.26 3.92 -4.36
C TYR A 594 -20.08 4.22 -5.85
N VAL A 595 -21.17 4.49 -6.56
CA VAL A 595 -21.14 4.91 -7.95
C VAL A 595 -21.30 6.42 -8.00
N ASP A 596 -20.33 7.07 -8.60
CA ASP A 596 -20.37 8.48 -8.92
C ASP A 596 -21.60 8.82 -9.80
N PHE A 597 -22.23 9.97 -9.58
CA PHE A 597 -23.40 10.43 -10.36
C PHE A 597 -23.14 10.49 -11.87
N ASP A 598 -21.90 10.68 -12.29
CA ASP A 598 -21.53 10.69 -13.70
C ASP A 598 -21.61 9.29 -14.34
N LEU A 599 -21.33 8.24 -13.59
CA LEU A 599 -21.61 6.86 -14.00
C LEU A 599 -23.12 6.60 -14.20
N VAL A 600 -23.95 7.27 -13.42
CA VAL A 600 -25.42 7.19 -13.55
C VAL A 600 -25.86 7.72 -14.92
N ARG A 601 -25.34 8.85 -15.39
CA ARG A 601 -25.65 9.39 -16.73
C ARG A 601 -25.25 8.44 -17.85
N VAL A 602 -24.11 7.76 -17.68
CA VAL A 602 -23.63 6.79 -18.66
C VAL A 602 -24.57 5.61 -18.75
N TYR A 603 -25.01 5.08 -17.62
CA TYR A 603 -25.94 3.95 -17.60
C TYR A 603 -27.35 4.35 -18.08
N THR A 604 -27.84 5.58 -17.80
CA THR A 604 -29.11 6.07 -18.34
C THR A 604 -29.08 6.06 -19.85
N ARG A 605 -28.00 6.60 -20.43
CA ARG A 605 -27.85 6.65 -21.89
C ARG A 605 -27.61 5.29 -22.51
N PHE A 606 -26.97 4.38 -21.76
CA PHE A 606 -26.76 3.01 -22.17
C PHE A 606 -28.04 2.20 -22.16
N VAL A 607 -28.95 2.46 -21.22
CA VAL A 607 -30.27 1.82 -21.12
C VAL A 607 -31.29 2.51 -22.03
N ASP A 608 -31.12 3.78 -22.37
CA ASP A 608 -31.91 4.49 -23.36
C ASP A 608 -31.73 3.84 -24.75
N ALA A 609 -32.83 3.49 -25.40
CA ALA A 609 -32.85 2.89 -26.74
C ALA A 609 -32.03 3.68 -27.77
N ASN A 610 -31.93 5.01 -27.61
CA ASN A 610 -31.12 5.88 -28.45
C ASN A 610 -29.60 5.75 -28.19
N ALA A 611 -29.18 5.41 -26.98
CA ALA A 611 -27.77 5.16 -26.69
C ALA A 611 -27.34 3.76 -27.17
N LEU A 612 -28.26 2.81 -27.23
CA LEU A 612 -28.03 1.49 -27.79
C LEU A 612 -28.02 1.48 -29.34
N SER A 613 -28.52 2.51 -30.02
CA SER A 613 -28.37 2.67 -31.48
C SER A 613 -26.90 2.80 -31.91
N PHE A 614 -26.05 3.16 -31.00
CA PHE A 614 -24.59 3.15 -31.11
C PHE A 614 -24.03 1.71 -31.28
N LEU A 615 -24.63 0.74 -30.67
CA LEU A 615 -24.19 -0.67 -30.71
C LEU A 615 -24.86 -1.46 -31.83
N ASP A 616 -25.37 -0.92 -32.84
CA ASP A 616 -26.10 -1.43 -34.01
C ASP A 616 -26.27 -2.98 -34.11
N HIS A 617 -26.36 -3.66 -32.99
CA HIS A 617 -26.43 -5.11 -32.89
C HIS A 617 -27.66 -5.58 -32.11
N LYS A 618 -28.60 -6.22 -32.81
CA LYS A 618 -29.84 -6.74 -32.26
C LYS A 618 -29.62 -7.66 -31.05
N ASN A 619 -28.53 -8.45 -31.07
CA ASN A 619 -28.21 -9.38 -29.98
C ASN A 619 -27.74 -8.69 -28.70
N ALA A 620 -27.02 -7.55 -28.80
CA ALA A 620 -26.60 -6.77 -27.64
C ALA A 620 -27.80 -6.10 -26.97
N ARG A 621 -28.74 -5.57 -27.76
CA ARG A 621 -30.00 -5.01 -27.23
C ARG A 621 -30.84 -6.07 -26.50
N ASN A 622 -30.99 -7.25 -27.08
CA ASN A 622 -31.70 -8.34 -26.45
C ASN A 622 -31.00 -8.82 -25.16
N ALA A 623 -29.70 -9.01 -25.19
CA ALA A 623 -28.92 -9.42 -24.02
C ALA A 623 -29.02 -8.40 -22.86
N ILE A 624 -29.02 -7.09 -23.18
CA ILE A 624 -29.23 -6.03 -22.19
C ILE A 624 -30.64 -6.08 -21.61
N THR A 625 -31.63 -6.41 -22.42
CA THR A 625 -33.03 -6.45 -22.01
C THR A 625 -33.39 -7.72 -21.24
N GLU A 626 -32.88 -8.87 -21.67
CA GLU A 626 -33.20 -10.18 -21.07
C GLU A 626 -32.49 -10.47 -19.75
N MET A 627 -31.27 -9.97 -19.58
CA MET A 627 -30.41 -10.34 -18.46
C MET A 627 -30.91 -9.86 -17.10
N ASN A 628 -31.91 -9.00 -17.03
CA ASN A 628 -31.87 -8.06 -15.93
C ASN A 628 -33.03 -8.04 -14.96
N MET A 629 -34.14 -8.66 -15.27
CA MET A 629 -35.37 -8.29 -14.58
C MET A 629 -35.58 -8.97 -13.23
N SER A 630 -35.34 -10.25 -13.09
CA SER A 630 -35.61 -10.97 -11.83
C SER A 630 -34.49 -10.73 -10.77
N HIS A 631 -33.24 -10.62 -11.22
CA HIS A 631 -32.13 -10.35 -10.32
C HIS A 631 -32.06 -8.87 -9.93
N LEU A 632 -32.41 -7.94 -10.81
CA LEU A 632 -32.45 -6.51 -10.54
C LEU A 632 -33.42 -6.18 -9.40
N ALA A 633 -34.59 -6.81 -9.41
CA ALA A 633 -35.61 -6.62 -8.37
C ALA A 633 -35.12 -7.01 -6.98
N LEU A 634 -34.41 -8.13 -6.85
CA LEU A 634 -33.87 -8.60 -5.56
C LEU A 634 -32.81 -7.68 -4.97
N ILE A 635 -31.89 -7.20 -5.78
CA ILE A 635 -30.78 -6.35 -5.31
C ILE A 635 -31.24 -4.93 -5.03
N LEU A 636 -32.21 -4.40 -5.80
CA LEU A 636 -32.85 -3.12 -5.52
C LEU A 636 -33.50 -3.11 -4.12
N HIS A 637 -34.17 -4.20 -3.80
CA HIS A 637 -34.83 -4.36 -2.51
C HIS A 637 -33.82 -4.28 -1.35
N ASP A 638 -32.71 -4.98 -1.42
CA ASP A 638 -31.71 -5.04 -0.34
C ASP A 638 -30.96 -3.73 -0.14
N ASN A 639 -30.52 -3.08 -1.22
CA ASN A 639 -29.82 -1.79 -1.11
C ASN A 639 -30.76 -0.66 -0.66
N PHE A 640 -32.02 -0.69 -1.04
CA PHE A 640 -33.01 0.27 -0.60
C PHE A 640 -33.29 0.13 0.90
N ALA A 641 -33.34 -1.10 1.42
CA ALA A 641 -33.49 -1.35 2.84
C ALA A 641 -32.33 -0.74 3.65
N ILE A 642 -31.09 -0.90 3.17
CA ILE A 642 -29.89 -0.32 3.80
C ILE A 642 -29.94 1.23 3.77
N PHE A 643 -30.29 1.82 2.62
CA PHE A 643 -30.44 3.28 2.50
C PHE A 643 -31.51 3.81 3.46
N LYS A 644 -32.68 3.16 3.50
CA LYS A 644 -33.76 3.52 4.40
C LYS A 644 -33.34 3.48 5.87
N THR A 645 -32.69 2.43 6.31
CA THR A 645 -32.35 2.20 7.71
C THR A 645 -31.13 3.00 8.19
N LYS A 646 -30.17 3.26 7.32
CA LYS A 646 -28.88 3.87 7.72
C LYS A 646 -28.69 5.33 7.29
N VAL A 647 -29.52 5.83 6.37
CA VAL A 647 -29.43 7.21 5.90
C VAL A 647 -30.68 7.99 6.21
N LEU A 648 -31.85 7.46 5.86
CA LEU A 648 -33.12 8.19 6.05
C LEU A 648 -33.60 8.22 7.50
N ALA A 649 -33.19 7.27 8.33
CA ALA A 649 -33.59 7.21 9.74
C ALA A 649 -33.07 8.41 10.58
N GLU A 650 -32.09 9.16 10.07
CA GLU A 650 -31.54 10.35 10.73
C GLU A 650 -32.17 11.66 10.26
N LEU A 651 -33.12 11.60 9.31
CA LEU A 651 -33.80 12.79 8.76
C LEU A 651 -35.11 13.08 9.50
N GLU A 652 -35.57 14.32 9.41
CA GLU A 652 -36.94 14.68 9.82
C GLU A 652 -37.94 13.82 9.00
N GLU A 653 -39.00 13.40 9.69
CA GLU A 653 -39.96 12.41 9.15
C GLU A 653 -40.54 12.84 7.79
N GLU A 654 -40.84 14.15 7.65
CA GLU A 654 -41.40 14.73 6.41
C GLU A 654 -40.38 14.66 5.23
N GLN A 655 -39.11 15.00 5.48
CA GLN A 655 -38.04 14.93 4.48
C GLN A 655 -37.72 13.48 4.09
N GLY A 656 -37.69 12.57 5.07
CA GLY A 656 -37.51 11.16 4.85
C GLY A 656 -38.61 10.55 3.98
N GLN A 657 -39.87 10.96 4.18
CA GLN A 657 -41.03 10.50 3.38
C GLN A 657 -41.00 10.98 1.94
N VAL A 658 -40.56 12.22 1.67
CA VAL A 658 -40.40 12.72 0.29
C VAL A 658 -39.38 11.91 -0.48
N ILE A 659 -38.22 11.63 0.15
CA ILE A 659 -37.15 10.84 -0.46
C ILE A 659 -37.62 9.39 -0.67
N LEU A 660 -38.25 8.78 0.32
CA LEU A 660 -38.80 7.42 0.25
C LEU A 660 -39.80 7.26 -0.89
N LYS A 661 -40.74 8.22 -1.01
CA LYS A 661 -41.74 8.19 -2.06
C LYS A 661 -41.14 8.30 -3.45
N ALA A 662 -40.26 9.27 -3.68
CA ALA A 662 -39.63 9.47 -4.99
C ALA A 662 -38.71 8.30 -5.38
N CYS A 663 -37.96 7.72 -4.40
CA CYS A 663 -37.18 6.51 -4.65
C CYS A 663 -38.06 5.31 -4.93
N ALA A 664 -39.14 5.12 -4.19
CA ALA A 664 -40.07 4.01 -4.36
C ALA A 664 -40.79 4.09 -5.72
N ASP A 665 -41.29 5.27 -6.08
CA ASP A 665 -41.98 5.50 -7.35
C ASP A 665 -41.05 5.25 -8.54
N SER A 666 -39.84 5.81 -8.50
CA SER A 666 -38.82 5.60 -9.56
C SER A 666 -38.38 4.14 -9.68
N ILE A 667 -38.20 3.44 -8.57
CA ILE A 667 -37.84 2.02 -8.54
C ILE A 667 -39.01 1.18 -9.06
N PHE A 668 -40.24 1.45 -8.60
CA PHE A 668 -41.40 0.66 -8.93
C PHE A 668 -41.80 0.83 -10.39
N GLU A 669 -41.85 2.03 -10.93
CA GLU A 669 -42.14 2.28 -12.35
C GLU A 669 -41.11 1.61 -13.26
N ASN A 670 -39.81 1.70 -12.94
CA ASN A 670 -38.77 1.08 -13.74
C ASN A 670 -38.75 -0.45 -13.62
N ILE A 671 -39.13 -1.04 -12.49
CA ILE A 671 -39.25 -2.49 -12.30
C ILE A 671 -40.49 -2.99 -13.04
N GLN A 672 -41.66 -2.35 -12.89
CA GLN A 672 -42.90 -2.77 -13.56
C GLN A 672 -42.80 -2.67 -15.08
N LEU A 673 -42.30 -1.54 -15.61
CA LEU A 673 -42.10 -1.38 -17.06
C LEU A 673 -41.22 -2.46 -17.66
N LYS A 674 -40.24 -2.95 -16.92
CA LYS A 674 -39.27 -3.93 -17.43
C LYS A 674 -39.64 -5.37 -17.12
N ILE A 675 -40.36 -5.64 -16.04
CA ILE A 675 -40.97 -6.94 -15.80
C ILE A 675 -42.09 -7.18 -16.85
N GLY A 676 -42.95 -6.19 -17.16
CA GLY A 676 -43.91 -6.27 -18.22
C GLY A 676 -43.28 -6.51 -19.60
N PHE A 677 -42.14 -5.94 -19.88
CA PHE A 677 -41.38 -6.16 -21.12
C PHE A 677 -40.74 -7.54 -21.19
N ALA A 678 -40.26 -8.08 -20.06
CA ALA A 678 -39.65 -9.42 -19.98
C ALA A 678 -40.70 -10.54 -20.00
N LEU A 679 -41.90 -10.28 -19.53
CA LEU A 679 -43.04 -11.25 -19.51
C LEU A 679 -43.88 -11.20 -20.77
N GLY A 680 -43.61 -10.31 -21.73
CA GLY A 680 -44.37 -10.22 -22.98
C GLY A 680 -45.81 -9.66 -22.81
N GLU A 681 -46.09 -9.01 -21.67
CA GLU A 681 -47.43 -8.48 -21.33
C GLU A 681 -47.79 -7.13 -22.00
N ASN A 682 -46.93 -6.58 -22.85
CA ASN A 682 -47.25 -5.41 -23.65
C ASN A 682 -47.70 -5.76 -25.06
N ASN A 683 -48.83 -6.45 -25.14
CA ASN A 683 -49.64 -6.50 -26.35
C ASN A 683 -51.05 -6.01 -25.98
N GLU A 684 -51.20 -4.66 -25.88
CA GLU A 684 -52.43 -3.98 -26.25
C GLU A 684 -52.14 -2.50 -26.55
#